data_8b3f070ca36decba8094b5db84d8f71b
#
_entry.id   8b3f070ca36decba8094b5db84d8f71b
#
_cell.length_a   1.000
_cell.length_b   1.000
_cell.length_c   1.000
_cell.angle_alpha   90.00
_cell.angle_beta   90.00
_cell.angle_gamma   90.00
#
_symmetry.space_group_name_H-M   'P 1'
#
loop_
_entity.id
_entity.type
_entity.pdbx_description
1 polymer ?
#
loop_
_entity_poly.entity_id
_entity_poly.type
_entity_poly.pdbx_seq_one_letter_code
_entity_poly.pdbx_strand_id
1 'polypeptide(L)'
;MLDMVSEPIDEHFTRTVQALPPGRGGGSRELPFLDLFDSQLGSRHVDLIARELGGQGRGFYSIGSSGHEGNAAVAAALRPSDPALLHYRSGAFYIERARQVTGINPLLDMVLGIVAAADEPISGGRHKVFGNAALSIIPLTSTIASHLPRAVGLALGMRRAAKLGLPSPWPQDAIVVCGFGDASANHSTALGALNAARHCAFQRLPLPVLFVCEDNGIGISVRTPPGWIAEAHSAAGLRYFTADATDLTSVVPVAAEAAKWVRTNRAPAFLHLRTVRLMGHAGSDVESAYRTPAEITADYSLDPLVRTASLLVSHGVLTPAEVLDRYEAKRAEVRAVAEQAVARPKLASAGRIMAPLATAPVDAPFVPVSGTLAQGINQALIGILSSDPGALVFGEDVARKGGVYGVTRGLHKKFGPARVFDTVLDEQSILGTALGTSLVGFLPIPEIQYLAYVHNALDQIRGEASTMRFFSNDQYRNPMIVRIAGLSYQKGFGGHFHNDNSVAALRDIPGVVIAAPARADDAAAMLYTCAAAARKNGQVCVFLEPIALYHTRDLHEPGDNGWLASSSQPESAPLGRARLYGSGTDLTIVSFANGVPMSLRVARRLSAQGIEARVLDLRWLAPLPVKDLIAHANETGRVLVADETRRTGGISEAVFTALLDGGYRGALRRVTSEDCFIPLGPAANHVLLSEDAIEKAALDLTVS
;
A
#
# COMPACT_ATOMS: atom_id res chain seq x y z
N MET A 1 0.19 0.95 -45.49
CA MET A 1 -1.05 0.24 -45.12
C MET A 1 -0.60 -0.99 -44.36
N LEU A 2 -0.79 -1.03 -43.09
CA LEU A 2 -0.48 -2.20 -42.27
C LEU A 2 -1.60 -3.20 -42.52
N ASP A 3 -1.26 -4.40 -43.05
CA ASP A 3 -2.19 -5.52 -43.11
C ASP A 3 -2.61 -5.87 -41.71
N MET A 4 -3.88 -5.58 -41.37
CA MET A 4 -4.46 -5.84 -40.06
C MET A 4 -4.71 -7.34 -39.93
N VAL A 5 -4.05 -7.98 -38.98
CA VAL A 5 -4.54 -9.25 -38.43
C VAL A 5 -5.78 -8.91 -37.61
N SER A 6 -6.97 -9.22 -38.16
CA SER A 6 -8.22 -9.06 -37.40
C SER A 6 -8.23 -10.01 -36.23
N GLU A 7 -8.51 -9.49 -35.02
CA GLU A 7 -8.68 -10.36 -33.85
C GLU A 7 -9.98 -11.16 -33.98
N PRO A 8 -10.01 -12.44 -33.62
CA PRO A 8 -11.19 -13.30 -33.80
C PRO A 8 -12.48 -12.75 -33.15
N ILE A 9 -12.33 -12.02 -32.03
CA ILE A 9 -13.47 -11.39 -31.36
C ILE A 9 -14.08 -10.25 -32.17
N ASP A 10 -13.27 -9.54 -32.91
CA ASP A 10 -13.66 -8.45 -33.80
C ASP A 10 -14.49 -8.96 -34.99
N GLU A 11 -13.99 -10.04 -35.63
CA GLU A 11 -14.73 -10.73 -36.70
C GLU A 11 -16.04 -11.34 -36.19
N HIS A 12 -16.02 -11.90 -34.99
CA HIS A 12 -17.22 -12.46 -34.39
C HIS A 12 -18.29 -11.40 -34.18
N PHE A 13 -17.92 -10.25 -33.60
CA PHE A 13 -18.84 -9.13 -33.39
C PHE A 13 -19.47 -8.67 -34.69
N THR A 14 -18.64 -8.36 -35.71
CA THR A 14 -19.09 -7.84 -37.01
C THR A 14 -20.04 -8.81 -37.68
N ARG A 15 -19.65 -10.08 -37.80
CA ARG A 15 -20.47 -11.13 -38.43
C ARG A 15 -21.80 -11.34 -37.70
N THR A 16 -21.77 -11.34 -36.37
CA THR A 16 -22.96 -11.58 -35.55
C THR A 16 -23.95 -10.42 -35.68
N VAL A 17 -23.47 -9.17 -35.65
CA VAL A 17 -24.32 -7.98 -35.79
C VAL A 17 -24.94 -7.91 -37.21
N GLN A 18 -24.14 -8.24 -38.25
CA GLN A 18 -24.66 -8.29 -39.65
C GLN A 18 -25.82 -9.28 -39.79
N ALA A 19 -25.82 -10.36 -39.04
CA ALA A 19 -26.84 -11.40 -39.08
C ALA A 19 -28.09 -11.08 -38.22
N LEU A 20 -28.10 -9.98 -37.47
CA LEU A 20 -29.25 -9.61 -36.64
C LEU A 20 -30.48 -9.27 -37.53
N PRO A 21 -31.67 -9.76 -37.17
CA PRO A 21 -32.87 -9.36 -37.85
C PRO A 21 -33.19 -7.88 -37.58
N PRO A 22 -33.73 -7.14 -38.55
CA PRO A 22 -34.16 -5.77 -38.33
C PRO A 22 -35.18 -5.69 -37.17
N GLY A 23 -35.00 -4.70 -36.28
CA GLY A 23 -35.86 -4.50 -35.12
C GLY A 23 -37.31 -4.18 -35.53
N ARG A 24 -38.23 -4.51 -34.68
CA ARG A 24 -39.64 -4.09 -34.80
C ARG A 24 -39.69 -2.60 -34.49
N GLY A 25 -39.88 -1.73 -35.49
CA GLY A 25 -39.99 -0.28 -35.33
C GLY A 25 -41.09 0.12 -34.35
N GLY A 26 -40.84 1.08 -33.49
CA GLY A 26 -41.80 1.65 -32.51
C GLY A 26 -41.30 1.72 -31.08
N GLY A 27 -40.09 1.34 -30.76
CA GLY A 27 -39.52 1.48 -29.42
C GLY A 27 -39.15 2.92 -29.08
N SER A 28 -39.35 3.32 -27.81
CA SER A 28 -38.84 4.60 -27.30
C SER A 28 -37.34 4.70 -27.49
N ARG A 29 -36.86 5.79 -28.12
CA ARG A 29 -35.42 6.09 -28.28
C ARG A 29 -34.71 6.42 -26.96
N GLU A 30 -35.41 6.39 -25.83
CA GLU A 30 -34.93 6.77 -24.51
C GLU A 30 -34.35 5.62 -23.66
N LEU A 31 -33.78 4.59 -24.27
CA LEU A 31 -33.05 3.60 -23.50
C LEU A 31 -31.67 4.16 -23.10
N PRO A 32 -31.33 4.20 -21.80
CA PRO A 32 -30.04 4.69 -21.32
C PRO A 32 -28.85 3.82 -21.76
N PHE A 33 -29.13 2.74 -22.50
CA PHE A 33 -28.14 1.76 -22.92
C PHE A 33 -27.25 2.25 -24.07
N LEU A 34 -27.64 3.29 -24.81
CA LEU A 34 -26.82 3.80 -25.91
C LEU A 34 -25.50 4.39 -25.41
N ASP A 35 -25.56 5.15 -24.31
CA ASP A 35 -24.37 5.71 -23.65
C ASP A 35 -23.46 4.63 -23.07
N LEU A 36 -24.06 3.63 -22.43
CA LEU A 36 -23.33 2.46 -21.91
C LEU A 36 -22.69 1.67 -23.04
N PHE A 37 -23.38 1.52 -24.17
CA PHE A 37 -22.84 0.86 -25.36
C PHE A 37 -21.60 1.60 -25.90
N ASP A 38 -21.65 2.93 -25.99
CA ASP A 38 -20.51 3.73 -26.41
C ASP A 38 -19.30 3.54 -25.46
N SER A 39 -19.53 3.43 -24.15
CA SER A 39 -18.49 3.14 -23.15
C SER A 39 -17.93 1.72 -23.30
N GLN A 40 -18.78 0.74 -23.61
CA GLN A 40 -18.38 -0.63 -23.91
C GLN A 40 -17.52 -0.69 -25.19
N LEU A 41 -17.97 -0.02 -26.27
CA LEU A 41 -17.22 0.07 -27.54
C LEU A 41 -15.83 0.69 -27.34
N GLY A 42 -15.77 1.80 -26.58
CA GLY A 42 -14.51 2.46 -26.24
C GLY A 42 -13.53 1.51 -25.54
N SER A 43 -13.99 0.78 -24.52
CA SER A 43 -13.18 -0.20 -23.80
C SER A 43 -12.65 -1.32 -24.71
N ARG A 44 -13.51 -1.89 -25.56
CA ARG A 44 -13.13 -2.95 -26.48
C ARG A 44 -12.05 -2.46 -27.46
N HIS A 45 -12.23 -1.30 -28.07
CA HIS A 45 -11.27 -0.78 -29.04
C HIS A 45 -9.94 -0.35 -28.39
N VAL A 46 -9.95 0.06 -27.12
CA VAL A 46 -8.70 0.28 -26.37
C VAL A 46 -7.94 -1.03 -26.15
N ASP A 47 -8.62 -2.15 -25.91
CA ASP A 47 -7.96 -3.45 -25.81
C ASP A 47 -7.35 -3.90 -27.15
N LEU A 48 -8.09 -3.71 -28.26
CA LEU A 48 -7.62 -4.05 -29.59
C LEU A 48 -6.39 -3.21 -29.97
N ILE A 49 -6.43 -1.90 -29.79
CA ILE A 49 -5.28 -1.04 -30.08
C ILE A 49 -4.09 -1.29 -29.15
N ALA A 50 -4.33 -1.72 -27.89
CA ALA A 50 -3.25 -2.09 -26.97
C ALA A 50 -2.46 -3.30 -27.46
N ARG A 51 -3.15 -4.31 -28.04
CA ARG A 51 -2.50 -5.46 -28.66
C ARG A 51 -1.73 -5.07 -29.93
N GLU A 52 -2.33 -4.24 -30.78
CA GLU A 52 -1.68 -3.72 -31.99
C GLU A 52 -0.39 -2.96 -31.64
N LEU A 53 -0.46 -2.01 -30.70
CA LEU A 53 0.70 -1.25 -30.22
C LEU A 53 1.76 -2.15 -29.57
N GLY A 54 1.34 -3.16 -28.82
CA GLY A 54 2.24 -4.15 -28.22
C GLY A 54 2.99 -4.96 -29.28
N GLY A 55 2.30 -5.43 -30.31
CA GLY A 55 2.91 -6.13 -31.45
C GLY A 55 3.89 -5.27 -32.26
N GLN A 56 3.70 -3.96 -32.28
CA GLN A 56 4.60 -2.98 -32.89
C GLN A 56 5.75 -2.52 -31.99
N GLY A 57 5.83 -2.98 -30.74
CA GLY A 57 6.79 -2.49 -29.73
C GLY A 57 6.57 -1.04 -29.30
N ARG A 58 5.39 -0.48 -29.53
CA ARG A 58 4.97 0.90 -29.19
C ARG A 58 4.11 0.97 -27.92
N GLY A 59 3.49 -0.15 -27.52
CA GLY A 59 2.78 -0.36 -26.26
C GLY A 59 3.55 -1.33 -25.37
N PHE A 60 3.35 -1.20 -24.06
CA PHE A 60 4.08 -2.03 -23.11
C PHE A 60 3.16 -3.06 -22.45
N TYR A 61 2.91 -2.93 -21.14
CA TYR A 61 2.09 -3.87 -20.43
C TYR A 61 0.60 -3.60 -20.64
N SER A 62 -0.18 -4.64 -20.96
CA SER A 62 -1.63 -4.52 -21.11
C SER A 62 -2.36 -5.72 -20.51
N ILE A 63 -3.49 -5.42 -19.86
CA ILE A 63 -4.49 -6.42 -19.47
C ILE A 63 -5.81 -5.95 -20.08
N GLY A 64 -6.44 -6.80 -20.89
CA GLY A 64 -7.68 -6.49 -21.57
C GLY A 64 -8.90 -6.53 -20.65
N SER A 65 -9.87 -5.68 -20.96
CA SER A 65 -11.17 -5.60 -20.28
C SER A 65 -12.28 -6.35 -21.04
N SER A 66 -11.96 -6.91 -22.21
CA SER A 66 -12.93 -7.55 -23.12
C SER A 66 -13.68 -8.70 -22.44
N GLY A 67 -15.01 -8.59 -22.44
CA GLY A 67 -15.94 -9.47 -21.73
C GLY A 67 -16.40 -8.96 -20.37
N HIS A 68 -15.75 -7.92 -19.82
CA HIS A 68 -16.08 -7.27 -18.56
C HIS A 68 -16.82 -5.92 -18.74
N GLU A 69 -17.17 -5.56 -19.97
CA GLU A 69 -17.71 -4.23 -20.32
C GLU A 69 -19.05 -3.92 -19.65
N GLY A 70 -19.74 -4.90 -19.07
CA GLY A 70 -20.93 -4.68 -18.22
C GLY A 70 -20.66 -3.87 -16.96
N ASN A 71 -19.39 -3.73 -16.54
CA ASN A 71 -19.02 -2.90 -15.39
C ASN A 71 -19.28 -1.39 -15.62
N ALA A 72 -19.52 -0.95 -16.87
CA ALA A 72 -20.03 0.39 -17.16
C ALA A 72 -21.33 0.69 -16.40
N ALA A 73 -22.22 -0.30 -16.26
CA ALA A 73 -23.47 -0.15 -15.49
C ALA A 73 -23.20 0.16 -14.01
N VAL A 74 -22.14 -0.37 -13.42
CA VAL A 74 -21.74 -0.04 -12.05
C VAL A 74 -21.27 1.41 -11.96
N ALA A 75 -20.50 1.89 -12.95
CA ALA A 75 -20.06 3.29 -13.01
C ALA A 75 -21.25 4.26 -13.14
N ALA A 76 -22.23 3.93 -13.98
CA ALA A 76 -23.45 4.72 -14.17
C ALA A 76 -24.31 4.83 -12.89
N ALA A 77 -24.28 3.79 -12.02
CA ALA A 77 -25.01 3.77 -10.74
C ALA A 77 -24.32 4.61 -9.64
N LEU A 78 -23.11 5.09 -9.88
CA LEU A 78 -22.26 5.77 -8.92
C LEU A 78 -22.04 7.23 -9.30
N ARG A 79 -21.67 8.04 -8.32
CA ARG A 79 -21.29 9.43 -8.53
C ARG A 79 -19.76 9.54 -8.79
N PRO A 80 -19.28 10.51 -9.54
CA PRO A 80 -17.85 10.78 -9.66
C PRO A 80 -17.14 11.01 -8.32
N SER A 81 -17.87 11.48 -7.31
CA SER A 81 -17.37 11.68 -5.95
C SER A 81 -17.38 10.43 -5.06
N ASP A 82 -17.82 9.28 -5.56
CA ASP A 82 -17.70 8.00 -4.85
C ASP A 82 -16.30 7.42 -5.13
N PRO A 83 -15.39 7.34 -4.14
CA PRO A 83 -14.05 6.83 -4.38
C PRO A 83 -14.06 5.38 -4.82
N ALA A 84 -13.29 5.08 -5.86
CA ALA A 84 -13.24 3.76 -6.48
C ALA A 84 -11.81 3.20 -6.54
N LEU A 85 -11.68 1.94 -6.14
CA LEU A 85 -10.50 1.12 -6.33
C LEU A 85 -10.90 0.03 -7.35
N LEU A 86 -10.43 0.16 -8.58
CA LEU A 86 -10.98 -0.60 -9.70
C LEU A 86 -10.26 -1.94 -9.91
N HIS A 87 -10.99 -2.93 -10.41
CA HIS A 87 -10.37 -4.10 -11.00
C HIS A 87 -9.56 -3.71 -12.25
N TYR A 88 -8.48 -4.42 -12.55
CA TYR A 88 -7.63 -4.11 -13.71
C TYR A 88 -8.33 -4.32 -15.08
N ARG A 89 -9.54 -4.90 -15.11
CA ARG A 89 -10.39 -5.04 -16.30
C ARG A 89 -11.54 -4.04 -16.35
N SER A 90 -11.47 -2.96 -15.60
CA SER A 90 -12.55 -1.96 -15.49
C SER A 90 -12.47 -0.85 -16.54
N GLY A 91 -12.12 -1.16 -17.79
CA GLY A 91 -12.00 -0.17 -18.87
C GLY A 91 -13.31 0.55 -19.13
N ALA A 92 -14.41 -0.17 -19.28
CA ALA A 92 -15.72 0.43 -19.52
C ALA A 92 -16.24 1.22 -18.31
N PHE A 93 -15.95 0.79 -17.08
CA PHE A 93 -16.20 1.57 -15.88
C PHE A 93 -15.48 2.93 -15.92
N TYR A 94 -14.19 2.92 -16.27
CA TYR A 94 -13.39 4.15 -16.34
C TYR A 94 -13.98 5.14 -17.35
N ILE A 95 -14.32 4.66 -18.54
CA ILE A 95 -14.91 5.48 -19.62
C ILE A 95 -16.26 6.05 -19.18
N GLU A 96 -17.13 5.23 -18.65
CA GLU A 96 -18.47 5.68 -18.21
C GLU A 96 -18.39 6.66 -17.03
N ARG A 97 -17.48 6.45 -16.08
CA ARG A 97 -17.23 7.38 -14.99
C ARG A 97 -16.73 8.74 -15.53
N ALA A 98 -15.83 8.73 -16.51
CA ALA A 98 -15.27 9.94 -17.11
C ALA A 98 -16.33 10.76 -17.88
N ARG A 99 -17.31 10.11 -18.50
CA ARG A 99 -18.42 10.79 -19.18
C ARG A 99 -19.24 11.70 -18.25
N GLN A 100 -19.24 11.42 -16.95
CA GLN A 100 -19.93 12.22 -15.94
C GLN A 100 -19.16 13.50 -15.55
N VAL A 101 -17.92 13.68 -16.06
CA VAL A 101 -17.05 14.80 -15.70
C VAL A 101 -16.52 15.49 -16.95
N THR A 102 -16.83 16.78 -17.08
CA THR A 102 -16.44 17.57 -18.25
C THR A 102 -14.91 17.73 -18.34
N GLY A 103 -14.37 17.64 -19.55
CA GLY A 103 -12.96 17.96 -19.85
C GLY A 103 -12.00 16.78 -19.72
N ILE A 104 -12.48 15.57 -19.44
CA ILE A 104 -11.68 14.35 -19.41
C ILE A 104 -11.87 13.57 -20.70
N ASN A 105 -10.77 13.12 -21.31
CA ASN A 105 -10.78 12.22 -22.44
C ASN A 105 -10.31 10.82 -21.99
N PRO A 106 -11.23 9.91 -21.65
CA PRO A 106 -10.87 8.60 -21.09
C PRO A 106 -10.12 7.71 -22.05
N LEU A 107 -10.37 7.83 -23.35
CA LEU A 107 -9.65 7.03 -24.36
C LEU A 107 -8.19 7.47 -24.43
N LEU A 108 -7.93 8.77 -24.40
CA LEU A 108 -6.57 9.31 -24.37
C LEU A 108 -5.85 8.90 -23.07
N ASP A 109 -6.49 9.07 -21.91
CA ASP A 109 -5.91 8.70 -20.61
C ASP A 109 -5.45 7.24 -20.60
N MET A 110 -6.32 6.33 -21.06
CA MET A 110 -6.02 4.90 -21.09
C MET A 110 -4.87 4.56 -22.05
N VAL A 111 -4.86 5.17 -23.25
CA VAL A 111 -3.80 4.90 -24.23
C VAL A 111 -2.47 5.54 -23.81
N LEU A 112 -2.46 6.73 -23.19
CA LEU A 112 -1.25 7.31 -22.60
C LEU A 112 -0.60 6.35 -21.58
N GLY A 113 -1.40 5.65 -20.79
CA GLY A 113 -0.93 4.61 -19.87
C GLY A 113 -0.31 3.41 -20.61
N ILE A 114 -0.94 2.95 -21.71
CA ILE A 114 -0.44 1.83 -22.53
C ILE A 114 0.92 2.15 -23.13
N VAL A 115 1.13 3.38 -23.58
CA VAL A 115 2.39 3.82 -24.21
C VAL A 115 3.37 4.44 -23.21
N ALA A 116 3.09 4.42 -21.90
CA ALA A 116 3.89 5.01 -20.83
C ALA A 116 4.29 6.48 -21.09
N ALA A 117 3.34 7.31 -21.51
CA ALA A 117 3.56 8.73 -21.76
C ALA A 117 3.75 9.50 -20.44
N ALA A 118 4.66 10.47 -20.42
CA ALA A 118 4.99 11.24 -19.21
C ALA A 118 3.86 12.17 -18.74
N ASP A 119 2.90 12.46 -19.60
CA ASP A 119 1.68 13.24 -19.32
C ASP A 119 0.43 12.36 -19.08
N GLU A 120 0.61 11.05 -18.89
CA GLU A 120 -0.46 10.18 -18.42
C GLU A 120 -0.98 10.68 -17.05
N PRO A 121 -2.31 10.79 -16.86
CA PRO A 121 -2.87 11.61 -15.78
C PRO A 121 -2.62 11.14 -14.36
N ILE A 122 -2.35 9.86 -14.11
CA ILE A 122 -2.14 9.36 -12.75
C ILE A 122 -0.70 9.00 -12.44
N SER A 123 -0.07 8.13 -13.22
CA SER A 123 1.28 7.63 -12.95
C SER A 123 2.38 8.49 -13.57
N GLY A 124 2.02 9.36 -14.52
CA GLY A 124 2.98 10.11 -15.30
C GLY A 124 3.95 9.21 -16.08
N GLY A 125 3.44 8.11 -16.63
CA GLY A 125 4.21 7.16 -17.43
C GLY A 125 5.03 6.16 -16.63
N ARG A 126 4.81 6.03 -15.30
CA ARG A 126 5.54 5.06 -14.46
C ARG A 126 4.92 3.68 -14.42
N HIS A 127 3.62 3.61 -14.65
CA HIS A 127 2.88 2.34 -14.64
C HIS A 127 1.58 2.46 -15.43
N LYS A 128 1.06 1.33 -15.92
CA LYS A 128 -0.26 1.27 -16.54
C LYS A 128 -1.27 0.82 -15.49
N VAL A 129 -2.05 1.76 -14.96
CA VAL A 129 -3.11 1.54 -13.97
C VAL A 129 -4.33 2.38 -14.33
N PHE A 130 -5.51 1.99 -13.83
CA PHE A 130 -6.63 2.89 -13.79
C PHE A 130 -6.49 3.82 -12.58
N GLY A 131 -6.50 5.11 -12.83
CA GLY A 131 -6.44 6.12 -11.79
C GLY A 131 -6.68 7.52 -12.36
N ASN A 132 -7.39 8.35 -11.61
CA ASN A 132 -7.59 9.76 -11.95
C ASN A 132 -8.18 10.47 -10.73
N ALA A 133 -7.50 11.48 -10.21
CA ALA A 133 -7.95 12.18 -9.02
C ALA A 133 -9.28 12.92 -9.21
N ALA A 134 -9.52 13.50 -10.41
CA ALA A 134 -10.77 14.18 -10.72
C ALA A 134 -11.97 13.24 -10.80
N LEU A 135 -11.74 11.96 -11.06
CA LEU A 135 -12.75 10.90 -11.08
C LEU A 135 -12.88 10.16 -9.74
N SER A 136 -12.12 10.54 -8.73
CA SER A 136 -11.99 9.80 -7.46
C SER A 136 -11.60 8.33 -7.66
N ILE A 137 -10.85 8.02 -8.72
CA ILE A 137 -10.31 6.69 -8.99
C ILE A 137 -8.90 6.62 -8.42
N ILE A 138 -8.74 5.80 -7.40
CA ILE A 138 -7.48 5.61 -6.67
C ILE A 138 -6.70 4.48 -7.34
N PRO A 139 -5.43 4.68 -7.73
CA PRO A 139 -4.67 3.66 -8.44
C PRO A 139 -4.41 2.43 -7.58
N LEU A 140 -4.30 1.28 -8.24
CA LEU A 140 -3.97 -0.02 -7.64
C LEU A 140 -2.54 -0.42 -8.00
N THR A 141 -2.05 -1.42 -7.29
CA THR A 141 -0.85 -2.18 -7.68
C THR A 141 -1.24 -3.42 -8.48
N SER A 142 -0.26 -4.17 -8.99
CA SER A 142 -0.52 -5.45 -9.65
C SER A 142 -0.62 -6.63 -8.67
N THR A 143 -0.39 -6.41 -7.38
CA THR A 143 -0.53 -7.46 -6.35
C THR A 143 -2.01 -7.77 -6.15
N ILE A 144 -2.38 -9.02 -6.41
CA ILE A 144 -3.77 -9.46 -6.35
C ILE A 144 -4.38 -9.21 -4.97
N ALA A 145 -5.56 -8.60 -4.95
CA ALA A 145 -6.37 -8.33 -3.76
C ALA A 145 -5.78 -7.38 -2.71
N SER A 146 -4.56 -6.86 -2.89
CA SER A 146 -3.86 -6.02 -1.89
C SER A 146 -4.63 -4.75 -1.51
N HIS A 147 -5.48 -4.25 -2.41
CA HIS A 147 -6.27 -3.03 -2.24
C HIS A 147 -7.57 -3.21 -1.42
N LEU A 148 -8.03 -4.45 -1.19
CA LEU A 148 -9.29 -4.67 -0.46
C LEU A 148 -9.23 -4.17 1.00
N PRO A 149 -8.16 -4.45 1.79
CA PRO A 149 -8.03 -3.89 3.13
C PRO A 149 -8.03 -2.36 3.14
N ARG A 150 -7.41 -1.74 2.12
CA ARG A 150 -7.39 -0.28 1.94
C ARG A 150 -8.80 0.27 1.69
N ALA A 151 -9.64 -0.43 0.92
CA ALA A 151 -11.03 -0.03 0.69
C ALA A 151 -11.85 -0.02 1.99
N VAL A 152 -11.66 -1.01 2.86
CA VAL A 152 -12.26 -1.06 4.20
C VAL A 152 -11.79 0.13 5.05
N GLY A 153 -10.48 0.37 5.08
CA GLY A 153 -9.90 1.51 5.80
C GLY A 153 -10.41 2.85 5.29
N LEU A 154 -10.59 3.01 3.98
CA LEU A 154 -11.12 4.23 3.36
C LEU A 154 -12.56 4.50 3.81
N ALA A 155 -13.45 3.49 3.74
CA ALA A 155 -14.84 3.61 4.19
C ALA A 155 -14.93 3.92 5.70
N LEU A 156 -14.09 3.27 6.50
CA LEU A 156 -13.99 3.53 7.94
C LEU A 156 -13.48 4.95 8.22
N GLY A 157 -12.48 5.42 7.47
CA GLY A 157 -11.89 6.76 7.58
C GLY A 157 -12.92 7.86 7.28
N MET A 158 -13.66 7.75 6.19
CA MET A 158 -14.71 8.70 5.83
C MET A 158 -15.75 8.85 6.95
N ARG A 159 -16.16 7.76 7.57
CA ARG A 159 -17.11 7.79 8.70
C ARG A 159 -16.50 8.38 9.97
N ARG A 160 -15.23 8.11 10.24
CA ARG A 160 -14.52 8.71 11.37
C ARG A 160 -14.32 10.22 11.18
N ALA A 161 -13.98 10.68 9.97
CA ALA A 161 -13.87 12.09 9.65
C ALA A 161 -15.19 12.82 9.94
N ALA A 162 -16.31 12.29 9.45
CA ALA A 162 -17.64 12.85 9.74
C ALA A 162 -17.95 12.90 11.24
N LYS A 163 -17.64 11.81 11.99
CA LYS A 163 -17.87 11.75 13.44
C LYS A 163 -17.01 12.73 14.23
N LEU A 164 -15.79 12.98 13.76
CA LEU A 164 -14.82 13.88 14.43
C LEU A 164 -14.92 15.33 13.92
N GLY A 165 -15.81 15.62 12.95
CA GLY A 165 -15.93 16.95 12.35
C GLY A 165 -14.69 17.36 11.55
N LEU A 166 -13.96 16.38 10.97
CA LEU A 166 -12.75 16.63 10.18
C LEU A 166 -13.10 16.71 8.68
N PRO A 167 -12.34 17.48 7.91
CA PRO A 167 -12.51 17.53 6.46
C PRO A 167 -12.22 16.16 5.83
N SER A 168 -12.93 15.86 4.75
CA SER A 168 -12.71 14.68 3.92
C SER A 168 -12.68 15.10 2.45
N PRO A 169 -11.84 14.49 1.60
CA PRO A 169 -11.86 14.73 0.16
C PRO A 169 -13.20 14.36 -0.51
N TRP A 170 -13.97 13.50 0.12
CA TRP A 170 -15.24 12.98 -0.41
C TRP A 170 -16.43 13.38 0.46
N PRO A 171 -17.63 13.53 -0.15
CA PRO A 171 -18.85 13.84 0.56
C PRO A 171 -19.18 12.81 1.65
N GLN A 172 -19.86 13.24 2.71
CA GLN A 172 -20.21 12.37 3.84
C GLN A 172 -21.11 11.20 3.45
N ASP A 173 -21.93 11.36 2.39
CA ASP A 173 -22.82 10.33 1.87
C ASP A 173 -22.18 9.50 0.75
N ALA A 174 -20.92 9.77 0.34
CA ALA A 174 -20.21 8.95 -0.61
C ALA A 174 -20.06 7.50 -0.13
N ILE A 175 -19.91 6.58 -1.08
CA ILE A 175 -19.65 5.17 -0.83
C ILE A 175 -18.33 4.78 -1.49
N VAL A 176 -17.59 3.85 -0.88
CA VAL A 176 -16.37 3.29 -1.46
C VAL A 176 -16.74 2.13 -2.37
N VAL A 177 -16.13 2.08 -3.55
CA VAL A 177 -16.29 0.96 -4.48
C VAL A 177 -14.96 0.23 -4.60
N CYS A 178 -15.00 -1.11 -4.48
CA CYS A 178 -13.83 -1.96 -4.56
C CYS A 178 -14.07 -3.10 -5.55
N GLY A 179 -13.45 -3.00 -6.73
CA GLY A 179 -13.55 -4.01 -7.80
C GLY A 179 -12.43 -5.04 -7.73
N PHE A 180 -12.74 -6.31 -7.96
CA PHE A 180 -11.79 -7.42 -8.01
C PHE A 180 -12.39 -8.61 -8.76
N GLY A 181 -11.55 -9.59 -9.14
CA GLY A 181 -12.00 -10.80 -9.84
C GLY A 181 -12.33 -11.94 -8.89
N ASP A 182 -13.03 -12.97 -9.40
CA ASP A 182 -13.39 -14.19 -8.69
C ASP A 182 -12.17 -14.92 -8.09
N ALA A 183 -11.11 -15.12 -8.86
CA ALA A 183 -9.88 -15.74 -8.36
C ALA A 183 -9.24 -14.93 -7.23
N SER A 184 -9.35 -13.60 -7.28
CA SER A 184 -8.87 -12.69 -6.22
C SER A 184 -9.66 -12.87 -4.92
N ALA A 185 -10.93 -13.26 -4.98
CA ALA A 185 -11.78 -13.48 -3.80
C ALA A 185 -11.26 -14.60 -2.89
N ASN A 186 -10.51 -15.56 -3.45
CA ASN A 186 -9.86 -16.63 -2.67
C ASN A 186 -8.56 -16.20 -1.97
N HIS A 187 -8.01 -15.04 -2.32
CA HIS A 187 -6.75 -14.59 -1.72
C HIS A 187 -6.94 -14.25 -0.24
N SER A 188 -5.98 -14.66 0.62
CA SER A 188 -6.03 -14.43 2.07
C SER A 188 -6.29 -12.96 2.44
N THR A 189 -5.65 -12.01 1.71
CA THR A 189 -5.86 -10.58 1.89
C THR A 189 -7.30 -10.15 1.61
N ALA A 190 -7.94 -10.72 0.56
CA ALA A 190 -9.35 -10.45 0.27
C ALA A 190 -10.26 -10.98 1.37
N LEU A 191 -10.03 -12.24 1.81
CA LEU A 191 -10.80 -12.86 2.90
C LEU A 191 -10.66 -12.08 4.20
N GLY A 192 -9.44 -11.63 4.55
CA GLY A 192 -9.18 -10.77 5.70
C GLY A 192 -9.99 -9.46 5.63
N ALA A 193 -9.95 -8.78 4.49
CA ALA A 193 -10.69 -7.53 4.29
C ALA A 193 -12.22 -7.71 4.37
N LEU A 194 -12.77 -8.76 3.75
CA LEU A 194 -14.20 -9.08 3.82
C LEU A 194 -14.62 -9.45 5.25
N ASN A 195 -13.77 -10.17 5.99
CA ASN A 195 -14.02 -10.47 7.40
C ASN A 195 -13.92 -9.22 8.28
N ALA A 196 -12.98 -8.31 8.02
CA ALA A 196 -12.92 -7.02 8.70
C ALA A 196 -14.19 -6.18 8.45
N ALA A 197 -14.72 -6.20 7.22
CA ALA A 197 -15.99 -5.55 6.91
C ALA A 197 -17.18 -6.20 7.66
N ARG A 198 -17.23 -7.54 7.73
CA ARG A 198 -18.23 -8.27 8.53
C ARG A 198 -18.13 -7.96 10.02
N HIS A 199 -16.88 -7.84 10.53
CA HIS A 199 -16.65 -7.46 11.93
C HIS A 199 -17.15 -6.04 12.23
N CYS A 200 -16.92 -5.08 11.33
CA CYS A 200 -17.52 -3.75 11.45
C CYS A 200 -19.07 -3.82 11.47
N ALA A 201 -19.66 -4.61 10.60
CA ALA A 201 -21.13 -4.81 10.60
C ALA A 201 -21.63 -5.44 11.92
N PHE A 202 -20.92 -6.45 12.45
CA PHE A 202 -21.20 -7.03 13.76
C PHE A 202 -21.14 -5.99 14.89
N GLN A 203 -20.16 -5.11 14.86
CA GLN A 203 -20.02 -4.00 15.81
C GLN A 203 -21.01 -2.85 15.55
N ARG A 204 -21.86 -2.95 14.53
CA ARG A 204 -22.76 -1.88 14.08
C ARG A 204 -22.02 -0.58 13.73
N LEU A 205 -20.78 -0.69 13.26
CA LEU A 205 -20.00 0.45 12.75
C LEU A 205 -20.44 0.71 11.32
N PRO A 206 -20.78 1.96 10.96
CA PRO A 206 -21.09 2.29 9.57
C PRO A 206 -19.85 2.08 8.69
N LEU A 207 -19.98 1.29 7.63
CA LEU A 207 -18.94 0.98 6.67
C LEU A 207 -19.51 0.97 5.24
N PRO A 208 -19.64 2.12 4.58
CA PRO A 208 -20.27 2.24 3.28
C PRO A 208 -19.33 1.78 2.15
N VAL A 209 -19.12 0.49 2.01
CA VAL A 209 -18.31 -0.11 0.95
C VAL A 209 -19.15 -1.08 0.11
N LEU A 210 -19.03 -0.95 -1.21
CA LEU A 210 -19.56 -1.88 -2.21
C LEU A 210 -18.38 -2.68 -2.79
N PHE A 211 -18.30 -3.95 -2.42
CA PHE A 211 -17.38 -4.90 -3.02
C PHE A 211 -17.99 -5.42 -4.33
N VAL A 212 -17.29 -5.26 -5.45
CA VAL A 212 -17.73 -5.69 -6.77
C VAL A 212 -16.83 -6.81 -7.25
N CYS A 213 -17.35 -8.03 -7.22
CA CYS A 213 -16.64 -9.23 -7.71
C CYS A 213 -17.04 -9.52 -9.14
N GLU A 214 -16.11 -9.39 -10.07
CA GLU A 214 -16.31 -9.73 -11.49
C GLU A 214 -15.86 -11.19 -11.72
N ASP A 215 -16.84 -12.10 -11.79
CA ASP A 215 -16.66 -13.54 -11.89
C ASP A 215 -16.72 -13.99 -13.36
N ASN A 216 -15.57 -14.34 -13.92
CA ASN A 216 -15.43 -14.88 -15.27
C ASN A 216 -15.08 -16.38 -15.29
N GLY A 217 -15.03 -17.06 -14.16
CA GLY A 217 -14.80 -18.49 -14.01
C GLY A 217 -13.36 -18.92 -14.26
N ILE A 218 -12.37 -17.99 -14.35
CA ILE A 218 -10.97 -18.35 -14.61
C ILE A 218 -9.98 -17.36 -13.99
N GLY A 219 -9.08 -17.87 -13.14
CA GLY A 219 -7.95 -17.12 -12.58
C GLY A 219 -6.67 -17.38 -13.38
N ILE A 220 -6.22 -16.39 -14.17
CA ILE A 220 -5.10 -16.52 -15.10
C ILE A 220 -5.36 -17.66 -16.10
N SER A 221 -4.95 -18.88 -15.79
CA SER A 221 -5.12 -20.10 -16.60
C SER A 221 -5.91 -21.21 -15.89
N VAL A 222 -6.29 -21.00 -14.62
CA VAL A 222 -6.94 -22.02 -13.78
C VAL A 222 -8.42 -21.72 -13.63
N ARG A 223 -9.29 -22.70 -13.95
CA ARG A 223 -10.74 -22.57 -13.73
C ARG A 223 -11.05 -22.40 -12.25
N THR A 224 -11.95 -21.48 -11.92
CA THR A 224 -12.52 -21.35 -10.59
C THR A 224 -13.76 -22.26 -10.47
N PRO A 225 -14.05 -22.80 -9.27
CA PRO A 225 -15.21 -23.69 -9.09
C PRO A 225 -16.53 -22.94 -9.35
N PRO A 226 -17.45 -23.50 -10.14
CA PRO A 226 -18.76 -22.91 -10.36
C PRO A 226 -19.52 -22.71 -9.07
N GLY A 227 -20.07 -21.49 -8.85
CA GLY A 227 -20.90 -21.18 -7.69
C GLY A 227 -20.17 -20.80 -6.41
N TRP A 228 -18.86 -21.00 -6.30
CA TRP A 228 -18.10 -20.80 -5.06
C TRP A 228 -18.21 -19.39 -4.49
N ILE A 229 -18.30 -18.34 -5.34
CA ILE A 229 -18.46 -16.96 -4.89
C ILE A 229 -19.80 -16.77 -4.17
N ALA A 230 -20.87 -17.32 -4.73
CA ALA A 230 -22.19 -17.26 -4.11
C ALA A 230 -22.23 -18.02 -2.78
N GLU A 231 -21.64 -19.22 -2.73
CA GLU A 231 -21.57 -20.05 -1.52
C GLU A 231 -20.78 -19.36 -0.41
N ALA A 232 -19.63 -18.77 -0.74
CA ALA A 232 -18.74 -18.12 0.24
C ALA A 232 -19.26 -16.76 0.74
N HIS A 233 -20.00 -16.01 -0.09
CA HIS A 233 -20.27 -14.60 0.20
C HIS A 233 -21.75 -14.21 0.31
N SER A 234 -22.70 -15.13 0.00
CA SER A 234 -24.14 -14.88 0.21
C SER A 234 -24.57 -15.05 1.68
N ALA A 235 -23.70 -15.56 2.54
CA ALA A 235 -23.99 -15.75 3.96
C ALA A 235 -23.96 -14.43 4.75
N ALA A 236 -24.40 -14.48 6.02
CA ALA A 236 -24.61 -13.34 6.89
C ALA A 236 -23.41 -12.35 7.02
N GLY A 237 -23.74 -11.08 7.18
CA GLY A 237 -22.78 -10.00 7.48
C GLY A 237 -22.48 -9.05 6.31
N LEU A 238 -22.75 -9.47 5.06
CA LEU A 238 -22.71 -8.59 3.89
C LEU A 238 -24.03 -8.73 3.13
N ARG A 239 -24.62 -7.62 2.71
CA ARG A 239 -25.77 -7.67 1.80
C ARG A 239 -25.28 -8.14 0.44
N TYR A 240 -25.84 -9.25 -0.06
CA TYR A 240 -25.43 -9.86 -1.32
C TYR A 240 -26.39 -9.50 -2.44
N PHE A 241 -25.84 -9.06 -3.58
CA PHE A 241 -26.50 -8.81 -4.85
C PHE A 241 -25.82 -9.61 -5.94
N THR A 242 -26.57 -10.04 -6.96
CA THR A 242 -25.98 -10.74 -8.12
C THR A 242 -26.67 -10.34 -9.41
N ALA A 243 -25.90 -10.23 -10.49
CA ALA A 243 -26.38 -9.92 -11.84
C ALA A 243 -25.53 -10.62 -12.90
N ASP A 244 -26.12 -10.80 -14.09
CA ASP A 244 -25.38 -11.15 -15.32
C ASP A 244 -24.85 -9.86 -15.96
N ALA A 245 -23.56 -9.60 -15.85
CA ALA A 245 -22.94 -8.39 -16.39
C ALA A 245 -22.69 -8.47 -17.90
N THR A 246 -23.01 -9.59 -18.55
CA THR A 246 -23.05 -9.69 -20.01
C THR A 246 -24.36 -9.14 -20.59
N ASP A 247 -25.35 -8.83 -19.75
CA ASP A 247 -26.67 -8.29 -20.10
C ASP A 247 -26.98 -7.02 -19.33
N LEU A 248 -27.09 -5.88 -20.01
CA LEU A 248 -27.39 -4.58 -19.39
C LEU A 248 -28.77 -4.55 -18.70
N THR A 249 -29.74 -5.34 -19.18
CA THR A 249 -31.08 -5.41 -18.55
C THR A 249 -31.03 -6.07 -17.18
N SER A 250 -30.07 -6.96 -16.95
CA SER A 250 -29.79 -7.60 -15.67
C SER A 250 -28.97 -6.70 -14.75
N VAL A 251 -27.85 -6.14 -15.23
CA VAL A 251 -26.86 -5.49 -14.36
C VAL A 251 -27.26 -4.07 -13.96
N VAL A 252 -27.88 -3.27 -14.84
CA VAL A 252 -28.22 -1.86 -14.56
C VAL A 252 -29.11 -1.70 -13.33
N PRO A 253 -30.26 -2.38 -13.20
CA PRO A 253 -31.13 -2.22 -12.04
C PRO A 253 -30.48 -2.72 -10.76
N VAL A 254 -29.71 -3.83 -10.81
CA VAL A 254 -29.06 -4.42 -9.63
C VAL A 254 -27.91 -3.55 -9.14
N ALA A 255 -27.10 -2.99 -10.04
CA ALA A 255 -26.03 -2.06 -9.67
C ALA A 255 -26.59 -0.80 -9.00
N ALA A 256 -27.67 -0.24 -9.56
CA ALA A 256 -28.36 0.92 -8.97
C ALA A 256 -28.95 0.60 -7.59
N GLU A 257 -29.58 -0.55 -7.41
CA GLU A 257 -30.10 -1.01 -6.11
C GLU A 257 -28.98 -1.18 -5.09
N ALA A 258 -27.88 -1.84 -5.46
CA ALA A 258 -26.73 -2.08 -4.58
C ALA A 258 -26.09 -0.76 -4.13
N ALA A 259 -25.81 0.16 -5.05
CA ALA A 259 -25.25 1.48 -4.73
C ALA A 259 -26.19 2.28 -3.80
N LYS A 260 -27.50 2.31 -4.11
CA LYS A 260 -28.52 2.96 -3.28
C LYS A 260 -28.57 2.32 -1.88
N TRP A 261 -28.53 1.00 -1.80
CA TRP A 261 -28.59 0.28 -0.52
C TRP A 261 -27.41 0.62 0.38
N VAL A 262 -26.15 0.58 -0.14
CA VAL A 262 -24.95 0.93 0.62
C VAL A 262 -25.01 2.38 1.07
N ARG A 263 -25.42 3.28 0.20
CA ARG A 263 -25.54 4.72 0.52
C ARG A 263 -26.56 4.99 1.61
N THR A 264 -27.70 4.32 1.56
CA THR A 264 -28.80 4.52 2.52
C THR A 264 -28.49 3.87 3.86
N ASN A 265 -28.02 2.62 3.86
CA ASN A 265 -27.81 1.83 5.08
C ASN A 265 -26.44 2.06 5.72
N ARG A 266 -25.51 2.70 5.01
CA ARG A 266 -24.13 2.90 5.46
C ARG A 266 -23.45 1.61 5.92
N ALA A 267 -23.76 0.50 5.26
CA ALA A 267 -23.31 -0.84 5.59
C ALA A 267 -22.64 -1.50 4.37
N PRO A 268 -21.74 -2.50 4.58
CA PRO A 268 -21.03 -3.14 3.48
C PRO A 268 -21.95 -4.07 2.68
N ALA A 269 -21.77 -4.07 1.36
CA ALA A 269 -22.46 -4.98 0.46
C ALA A 269 -21.49 -5.65 -0.52
N PHE A 270 -21.91 -6.79 -1.05
CA PHE A 270 -21.20 -7.57 -2.05
C PHE A 270 -22.05 -7.67 -3.31
N LEU A 271 -21.53 -7.18 -4.43
CA LEU A 271 -22.14 -7.28 -5.76
C LEU A 271 -21.35 -8.31 -6.57
N HIS A 272 -21.96 -9.46 -6.82
CA HIS A 272 -21.42 -10.52 -7.65
C HIS A 272 -21.89 -10.36 -9.09
N LEU A 273 -20.96 -10.07 -9.98
CA LEU A 273 -21.19 -9.90 -11.41
C LEU A 273 -20.66 -11.12 -12.16
N ARG A 274 -21.53 -11.88 -12.80
CA ARG A 274 -21.08 -12.91 -13.73
C ARG A 274 -20.68 -12.24 -15.02
N THR A 275 -19.46 -12.50 -15.45
CA THR A 275 -18.81 -11.93 -16.64
C THR A 275 -18.22 -13.03 -17.51
N VAL A 276 -17.56 -12.65 -18.59
CA VAL A 276 -16.77 -13.55 -19.42
C VAL A 276 -15.41 -12.92 -19.71
N ARG A 277 -14.39 -13.72 -19.92
CA ARG A 277 -13.09 -13.23 -20.41
C ARG A 277 -12.89 -13.65 -21.87
N LEU A 278 -12.89 -12.67 -22.77
CA LEU A 278 -12.87 -12.90 -24.23
C LEU A 278 -11.49 -12.83 -24.86
N MET A 279 -10.46 -12.53 -24.10
CA MET A 279 -9.05 -12.49 -24.52
C MET A 279 -8.19 -13.17 -23.47
N GLY A 280 -6.93 -13.49 -23.81
CA GLY A 280 -5.95 -13.99 -22.87
C GLY A 280 -5.81 -13.10 -21.63
N HIS A 281 -5.20 -13.64 -20.56
CA HIS A 281 -5.10 -12.94 -19.28
C HIS A 281 -4.42 -11.58 -19.40
N ALA A 282 -3.30 -11.52 -20.13
CA ALA A 282 -2.51 -10.30 -20.39
C ALA A 282 -2.04 -10.31 -21.86
N GLY A 283 -1.40 -9.21 -22.32
CA GLY A 283 -0.98 -9.07 -23.70
C GLY A 283 0.01 -10.13 -24.21
N SER A 284 0.78 -10.74 -23.32
CA SER A 284 1.72 -11.83 -23.61
C SER A 284 1.13 -13.25 -23.44
N ASP A 285 -0.12 -13.35 -22.99
CA ASP A 285 -0.75 -14.64 -22.70
C ASP A 285 -1.24 -15.34 -23.97
N VAL A 286 -0.89 -16.62 -24.10
CA VAL A 286 -1.31 -17.48 -25.21
C VAL A 286 -2.43 -18.40 -24.72
N GLU A 287 -3.66 -17.96 -24.87
CA GLU A 287 -4.85 -18.63 -24.31
C GLU A 287 -5.03 -20.07 -24.80
N SER A 288 -4.64 -20.37 -26.04
CA SER A 288 -4.68 -21.72 -26.62
C SER A 288 -3.74 -22.73 -25.95
N ALA A 289 -2.83 -22.27 -25.08
CA ALA A 289 -1.97 -23.16 -24.30
C ALA A 289 -2.72 -23.88 -23.15
N TYR A 290 -3.88 -23.36 -22.71
CA TYR A 290 -4.65 -23.90 -21.58
C TYR A 290 -6.17 -23.96 -21.82
N ARG A 291 -6.65 -23.52 -22.99
CA ARG A 291 -8.05 -23.61 -23.42
C ARG A 291 -8.13 -24.15 -24.85
N THR A 292 -9.14 -24.95 -25.08
CA THR A 292 -9.41 -25.45 -26.46
C THR A 292 -10.05 -24.33 -27.29
N PRO A 293 -9.89 -24.36 -28.63
CA PRO A 293 -10.58 -23.43 -29.52
C PRO A 293 -12.11 -23.45 -29.34
N ALA A 294 -12.69 -24.62 -29.05
CA ALA A 294 -14.13 -24.77 -28.80
C ALA A 294 -14.58 -24.00 -27.52
N GLU A 295 -13.80 -24.08 -26.45
CA GLU A 295 -14.09 -23.32 -25.21
C GLU A 295 -13.97 -21.81 -25.44
N ILE A 296 -12.96 -21.35 -26.17
CA ILE A 296 -12.76 -19.94 -26.51
C ILE A 296 -13.92 -19.42 -27.34
N THR A 297 -14.31 -20.18 -28.39
CA THR A 297 -15.43 -19.81 -29.27
C THR A 297 -16.78 -19.82 -28.54
N ALA A 298 -16.98 -20.75 -27.61
CA ALA A 298 -18.21 -20.81 -26.82
C ALA A 298 -18.41 -19.52 -25.99
N ASP A 299 -17.34 -18.97 -25.42
CA ASP A 299 -17.41 -17.74 -24.64
C ASP A 299 -17.81 -16.51 -25.48
N TYR A 300 -17.57 -16.50 -26.79
CA TYR A 300 -18.02 -15.42 -27.68
C TYR A 300 -19.55 -15.28 -27.72
N SER A 301 -20.30 -16.33 -27.42
CA SER A 301 -21.76 -16.27 -27.31
C SER A 301 -22.23 -15.43 -26.13
N LEU A 302 -21.33 -15.17 -25.17
CA LEU A 302 -21.57 -14.37 -23.98
C LEU A 302 -21.05 -12.92 -24.12
N ASP A 303 -20.60 -12.52 -25.32
CA ASP A 303 -20.04 -11.19 -25.55
C ASP A 303 -21.04 -10.08 -25.17
N PRO A 304 -20.72 -9.23 -24.15
CA PRO A 304 -21.61 -8.17 -23.71
C PRO A 304 -21.90 -7.13 -24.79
N LEU A 305 -20.97 -6.90 -25.73
CA LEU A 305 -21.18 -5.97 -26.84
C LEU A 305 -22.24 -6.51 -27.82
N VAL A 306 -22.14 -7.80 -28.17
CA VAL A 306 -23.12 -8.47 -29.05
C VAL A 306 -24.50 -8.45 -28.41
N ARG A 307 -24.60 -8.73 -27.10
CA ARG A 307 -25.88 -8.71 -26.38
C ARG A 307 -26.47 -7.31 -26.31
N THR A 308 -25.65 -6.29 -26.06
CA THR A 308 -26.13 -4.89 -26.05
C THR A 308 -26.55 -4.45 -27.45
N ALA A 309 -25.79 -4.78 -28.49
CA ALA A 309 -26.15 -4.50 -29.88
C ALA A 309 -27.51 -5.16 -30.24
N SER A 310 -27.68 -6.45 -29.91
CA SER A 310 -28.92 -7.18 -30.14
C SER A 310 -30.12 -6.53 -29.42
N LEU A 311 -29.90 -6.05 -28.19
CA LEU A 311 -30.91 -5.33 -27.42
C LEU A 311 -31.33 -4.02 -28.11
N LEU A 312 -30.37 -3.20 -28.51
CA LEU A 312 -30.62 -1.93 -29.20
C LEU A 312 -31.33 -2.12 -30.55
N VAL A 313 -30.95 -3.15 -31.29
CA VAL A 313 -31.59 -3.50 -32.59
C VAL A 313 -33.00 -4.00 -32.35
N SER A 314 -33.22 -4.94 -31.45
CA SER A 314 -34.55 -5.53 -31.19
C SER A 314 -35.58 -4.49 -30.71
N HIS A 315 -35.14 -3.44 -30.01
CA HIS A 315 -35.98 -2.31 -29.56
C HIS A 315 -36.08 -1.19 -30.60
N GLY A 316 -35.47 -1.34 -31.79
CA GLY A 316 -35.54 -0.34 -32.84
C GLY A 316 -34.83 0.97 -32.53
N VAL A 317 -33.89 0.97 -31.57
CA VAL A 317 -33.06 2.14 -31.23
C VAL A 317 -31.98 2.34 -32.31
N LEU A 318 -31.39 1.27 -32.80
CA LEU A 318 -30.43 1.24 -33.90
C LEU A 318 -30.78 0.12 -34.89
N THR A 319 -30.41 0.29 -36.13
CA THR A 319 -30.33 -0.78 -37.13
C THR A 319 -28.99 -1.53 -37.01
N PRO A 320 -28.87 -2.76 -37.51
CA PRO A 320 -27.57 -3.45 -37.58
C PRO A 320 -26.47 -2.63 -38.27
N ALA A 321 -26.80 -1.89 -39.34
CA ALA A 321 -25.89 -1.02 -40.05
C ALA A 321 -25.38 0.14 -39.16
N GLU A 322 -26.29 0.82 -38.44
CA GLU A 322 -25.91 1.90 -37.50
C GLU A 322 -25.08 1.39 -36.34
N VAL A 323 -25.26 0.15 -35.87
CA VAL A 323 -24.39 -0.49 -34.87
C VAL A 323 -22.97 -0.65 -35.41
N LEU A 324 -22.84 -1.15 -36.64
CA LEU A 324 -21.53 -1.33 -37.30
C LEU A 324 -20.86 0.00 -37.59
N ASP A 325 -21.61 1.00 -38.06
CA ASP A 325 -21.09 2.35 -38.28
C ASP A 325 -20.53 2.95 -36.99
N ARG A 326 -21.23 2.78 -35.84
CA ARG A 326 -20.73 3.22 -34.52
C ARG A 326 -19.48 2.45 -34.10
N TYR A 327 -19.45 1.15 -34.32
CA TYR A 327 -18.30 0.31 -34.01
C TYR A 327 -17.05 0.78 -34.76
N GLU A 328 -17.17 1.01 -36.07
CA GLU A 328 -16.05 1.48 -36.91
C GLU A 328 -15.68 2.95 -36.60
N ALA A 329 -16.65 3.81 -36.34
CA ALA A 329 -16.38 5.17 -35.89
C ALA A 329 -15.57 5.20 -34.59
N LYS A 330 -15.91 4.34 -33.60
CA LYS A 330 -15.17 4.21 -32.33
C LYS A 330 -13.76 3.66 -32.57
N ARG A 331 -13.58 2.70 -33.48
CA ARG A 331 -12.28 2.19 -33.93
C ARG A 331 -11.40 3.32 -34.45
N ALA A 332 -11.97 4.14 -35.34
CA ALA A 332 -11.25 5.26 -35.94
C ALA A 332 -10.87 6.32 -34.89
N GLU A 333 -11.77 6.62 -33.94
CA GLU A 333 -11.51 7.52 -32.81
C GLU A 333 -10.34 7.03 -31.97
N VAL A 334 -10.37 5.76 -31.53
CA VAL A 334 -9.30 5.17 -30.68
C VAL A 334 -7.97 5.13 -31.43
N ARG A 335 -7.95 4.87 -32.73
CA ARG A 335 -6.72 4.93 -33.55
C ARG A 335 -6.14 6.35 -33.60
N ALA A 336 -6.97 7.35 -33.84
CA ALA A 336 -6.52 8.73 -33.84
C ALA A 336 -5.92 9.14 -32.48
N VAL A 337 -6.55 8.72 -31.40
CA VAL A 337 -6.05 8.89 -30.03
C VAL A 337 -4.73 8.14 -29.83
N ALA A 338 -4.59 6.94 -30.34
CA ALA A 338 -3.36 6.15 -30.23
C ALA A 338 -2.16 6.82 -30.92
N GLU A 339 -2.34 7.35 -32.13
CA GLU A 339 -1.29 8.11 -32.83
C GLU A 339 -0.89 9.36 -32.04
N GLN A 340 -1.87 10.06 -31.46
CA GLN A 340 -1.60 11.20 -30.60
C GLN A 340 -0.80 10.79 -29.34
N ALA A 341 -1.17 9.70 -28.69
CA ALA A 341 -0.52 9.23 -27.46
C ALA A 341 0.90 8.73 -27.69
N VAL A 342 1.13 8.01 -28.79
CA VAL A 342 2.46 7.50 -29.16
C VAL A 342 3.46 8.65 -29.37
N ALA A 343 3.02 9.76 -29.93
CA ALA A 343 3.85 10.95 -30.15
C ALA A 343 4.22 11.69 -28.85
N ARG A 344 3.58 11.37 -27.72
CA ARG A 344 3.84 12.04 -26.42
C ARG A 344 5.22 11.66 -25.85
N PRO A 345 5.87 12.60 -25.14
CA PRO A 345 7.17 12.35 -24.51
C PRO A 345 7.08 11.26 -23.45
N LYS A 346 8.19 10.54 -23.25
CA LYS A 346 8.37 9.55 -22.18
C LYS A 346 9.24 10.14 -21.07
N LEU A 347 9.27 9.49 -19.90
CA LEU A 347 10.21 9.84 -18.84
C LEU A 347 11.65 9.59 -19.32
N ALA A 348 12.49 10.64 -19.29
CA ALA A 348 13.80 10.63 -19.92
C ALA A 348 14.98 10.79 -18.93
N SER A 349 14.75 10.85 -17.61
CA SER A 349 15.83 10.94 -16.64
C SER A 349 15.45 10.34 -15.30
N ALA A 350 16.45 9.80 -14.57
CA ALA A 350 16.27 9.27 -13.22
C ALA A 350 15.65 10.31 -12.26
N GLY A 351 16.09 11.57 -12.34
CA GLY A 351 15.54 12.64 -11.51
C GLY A 351 14.04 12.86 -11.72
N ARG A 352 13.56 12.83 -12.97
CA ARG A 352 12.12 12.94 -13.26
C ARG A 352 11.35 11.69 -12.84
N ILE A 353 11.95 10.50 -12.98
CA ILE A 353 11.33 9.24 -12.54
C ILE A 353 11.16 9.26 -11.02
N MET A 354 12.20 9.65 -10.28
CA MET A 354 12.24 9.61 -8.81
C MET A 354 11.54 10.81 -8.15
N ALA A 355 11.15 11.84 -8.90
CA ALA A 355 10.58 13.08 -8.35
C ALA A 355 9.46 12.87 -7.31
N PRO A 356 8.52 11.92 -7.47
CA PRO A 356 7.47 11.69 -6.47
C PRO A 356 8.00 11.16 -5.12
N LEU A 357 9.22 10.62 -5.07
CA LEU A 357 9.84 10.14 -3.83
C LEU A 357 10.60 11.25 -3.10
N ALA A 358 10.80 12.41 -3.73
CA ALA A 358 11.50 13.53 -3.12
C ALA A 358 10.78 14.02 -1.85
N THR A 359 11.57 14.41 -0.86
CA THR A 359 11.09 14.89 0.44
C THR A 359 11.70 16.23 0.79
N ALA A 360 10.91 17.10 1.40
CA ALA A 360 11.40 18.36 1.96
C ALA A 360 11.88 18.13 3.41
N PRO A 361 12.90 18.87 3.88
CA PRO A 361 13.26 18.89 5.28
C PRO A 361 12.06 19.17 6.19
N VAL A 362 12.01 18.54 7.34
CA VAL A 362 10.94 18.73 8.31
C VAL A 362 11.52 19.23 9.64
N ASP A 363 10.80 20.15 10.25
CA ASP A 363 11.04 20.60 11.61
C ASP A 363 9.99 19.97 12.51
N ALA A 364 10.42 19.25 13.53
CA ALA A 364 9.55 18.64 14.52
C ALA A 364 9.50 19.52 15.76
N PRO A 365 8.31 19.66 16.40
CA PRO A 365 8.23 20.36 17.68
C PRO A 365 9.03 19.59 18.72
N PHE A 366 9.79 20.31 19.52
CA PHE A 366 10.43 19.74 20.68
C PHE A 366 9.41 19.61 21.82
N VAL A 367 9.29 18.40 22.37
CA VAL A 367 8.46 18.13 23.57
C VAL A 367 9.31 17.37 24.58
N PRO A 368 9.60 17.97 25.75
CA PRO A 368 10.36 17.29 26.77
C PRO A 368 9.58 16.09 27.33
N VAL A 369 10.29 14.97 27.46
CA VAL A 369 9.76 13.74 28.06
C VAL A 369 10.70 13.25 29.16
N SER A 370 10.19 12.43 30.05
CA SER A 370 10.97 11.85 31.13
C SER A 370 10.60 10.39 31.37
N GLY A 371 11.53 9.64 31.94
CA GLY A 371 11.31 8.26 32.32
C GLY A 371 11.88 7.24 31.36
N THR A 372 11.25 6.08 31.32
CA THR A 372 11.67 4.93 30.48
C THR A 372 11.23 5.10 29.03
N LEU A 373 11.79 4.27 28.12
CA LEU A 373 11.44 4.27 26.70
C LEU A 373 9.91 4.17 26.47
N ALA A 374 9.24 3.23 27.14
CA ALA A 374 7.79 3.07 27.03
C ALA A 374 7.02 4.32 27.49
N GLN A 375 7.49 4.99 28.53
CA GLN A 375 6.90 6.24 29.01
C GLN A 375 7.13 7.39 28.03
N GLY A 376 8.31 7.51 27.44
CA GLY A 376 8.62 8.52 26.42
C GLY A 376 7.76 8.36 25.17
N ILE A 377 7.60 7.13 24.66
CA ILE A 377 6.71 6.82 23.53
C ILE A 377 5.25 7.18 23.89
N ASN A 378 4.77 6.78 25.07
CA ASN A 378 3.41 7.09 25.51
C ASN A 378 3.16 8.61 25.58
N GLN A 379 4.10 9.37 26.17
CA GLN A 379 4.03 10.83 26.26
C GLN A 379 4.01 11.48 24.87
N ALA A 380 4.84 10.99 23.94
CA ALA A 380 4.85 11.47 22.55
C ALA A 380 3.53 11.19 21.84
N LEU A 381 2.97 9.99 21.99
CA LEU A 381 1.65 9.64 21.44
C LEU A 381 0.54 10.51 22.02
N ILE A 382 0.57 10.80 23.32
CA ILE A 382 -0.35 11.76 23.96
C ILE A 382 -0.22 13.15 23.32
N GLY A 383 1.01 13.61 23.11
CA GLY A 383 1.28 14.92 22.51
C GLY A 383 0.78 14.99 21.06
N ILE A 384 1.10 13.99 20.23
CA ILE A 384 0.64 13.91 18.83
C ILE A 384 -0.89 13.85 18.78
N LEU A 385 -1.52 12.99 19.56
CA LEU A 385 -2.98 12.91 19.63
C LEU A 385 -3.63 14.22 20.13
N SER A 386 -2.97 14.98 20.98
CA SER A 386 -3.48 16.25 21.50
C SER A 386 -3.35 17.39 20.49
N SER A 387 -2.27 17.42 19.72
CA SER A 387 -1.99 18.49 18.75
C SER A 387 -2.60 18.23 17.37
N ASP A 388 -2.80 16.97 17.01
CA ASP A 388 -3.35 16.56 15.71
C ASP A 388 -4.69 15.83 15.89
N PRO A 389 -5.83 16.48 15.66
CA PRO A 389 -7.15 15.84 15.76
C PRO A 389 -7.35 14.70 14.76
N GLY A 390 -6.57 14.65 13.68
CA GLY A 390 -6.57 13.58 12.70
C GLY A 390 -5.64 12.41 13.01
N ALA A 391 -4.89 12.43 14.12
CA ALA A 391 -4.06 11.29 14.49
C ALA A 391 -4.92 10.13 15.05
N LEU A 392 -4.62 8.90 14.61
CA LEU A 392 -5.27 7.66 15.05
C LEU A 392 -4.23 6.68 15.57
N VAL A 393 -4.51 5.98 16.68
CA VAL A 393 -3.65 4.90 17.21
C VAL A 393 -4.51 3.63 17.30
N PHE A 394 -4.07 2.56 16.66
CA PHE A 394 -4.84 1.31 16.62
C PHE A 394 -3.97 0.10 16.30
N GLY A 395 -4.52 -1.08 16.53
CA GLY A 395 -3.90 -2.38 16.34
C GLY A 395 -4.56 -3.41 17.22
N GLU A 396 -3.86 -4.49 17.52
CA GLU A 396 -4.30 -5.51 18.45
C GLU A 396 -3.99 -5.10 19.88
N ASP A 397 -4.97 -5.21 20.78
CA ASP A 397 -4.81 -4.92 22.22
C ASP A 397 -4.37 -3.47 22.54
N VAL A 398 -4.44 -2.55 21.60
CA VAL A 398 -3.93 -1.18 21.72
C VAL A 398 -4.82 -0.30 22.59
N ALA A 399 -6.15 -0.53 22.55
CA ALA A 399 -7.12 0.35 23.19
C ALA A 399 -7.23 0.13 24.72
N ARG A 400 -8.11 -0.78 25.14
CA ARG A 400 -8.40 -0.96 26.59
C ARG A 400 -7.23 -1.57 27.35
N LYS A 401 -6.56 -2.56 26.77
CA LYS A 401 -5.42 -3.22 27.37
C LYS A 401 -4.20 -2.29 27.46
N GLY A 402 -4.05 -1.39 26.48
CA GLY A 402 -2.96 -0.43 26.46
C GLY A 402 -1.66 -0.99 25.87
N GLY A 403 -1.77 -1.94 24.93
CA GLY A 403 -0.67 -2.66 24.32
C GLY A 403 -0.12 -3.80 25.17
N VAL A 404 0.59 -4.74 24.54
CA VAL A 404 1.19 -5.90 25.22
C VAL A 404 2.15 -5.45 26.36
N TYR A 405 2.92 -4.42 26.11
CA TYR A 405 3.91 -3.88 27.05
C TYR A 405 3.47 -2.58 27.76
N GLY A 406 2.21 -2.19 27.61
CA GLY A 406 1.64 -1.02 28.27
C GLY A 406 2.00 0.33 27.65
N VAL A 407 2.56 0.34 26.43
CA VAL A 407 3.02 1.56 25.73
C VAL A 407 1.87 2.51 25.41
N THR A 408 0.68 1.98 25.07
CA THR A 408 -0.51 2.78 24.72
C THR A 408 -1.48 2.94 25.90
N ARG A 409 -1.04 2.60 27.13
CA ARG A 409 -1.89 2.66 28.33
C ARG A 409 -2.47 4.06 28.53
N GLY A 410 -3.79 4.12 28.77
CA GLY A 410 -4.50 5.36 29.05
C GLY A 410 -4.95 6.16 27.81
N LEU A 411 -4.40 5.89 26.62
CA LEU A 411 -4.74 6.64 25.41
C LEU A 411 -6.22 6.49 25.05
N HIS A 412 -6.76 5.27 25.08
CA HIS A 412 -8.18 5.01 24.80
C HIS A 412 -9.11 5.77 25.75
N LYS A 413 -8.79 5.80 27.06
CA LYS A 413 -9.57 6.56 28.04
C LYS A 413 -9.54 8.07 27.79
N LYS A 414 -8.38 8.59 27.35
CA LYS A 414 -8.18 10.04 27.14
C LYS A 414 -8.77 10.53 25.82
N PHE A 415 -8.62 9.78 24.72
CA PHE A 415 -8.96 10.23 23.36
C PHE A 415 -10.20 9.55 22.76
N GLY A 416 -10.71 8.52 23.41
CA GLY A 416 -11.93 7.80 23.02
C GLY A 416 -11.75 6.82 21.85
N PRO A 417 -12.79 5.97 21.61
CA PRO A 417 -12.73 4.89 20.63
C PRO A 417 -12.76 5.37 19.16
N ALA A 418 -13.08 6.64 18.94
CA ALA A 418 -13.00 7.20 17.58
C ALA A 418 -11.56 7.40 17.13
N ARG A 419 -10.61 7.53 18.05
CA ARG A 419 -9.20 7.83 17.77
C ARG A 419 -8.23 6.74 18.24
N VAL A 420 -8.58 6.00 19.29
CA VAL A 420 -7.77 4.89 19.82
C VAL A 420 -8.65 3.66 19.92
N PHE A 421 -8.37 2.62 19.12
CA PHE A 421 -9.26 1.47 18.98
C PHE A 421 -8.52 0.18 18.64
N ASP A 422 -9.15 -0.94 18.96
CA ASP A 422 -8.67 -2.27 18.56
C ASP A 422 -9.19 -2.65 17.18
N THR A 423 -8.45 -3.47 16.47
CA THR A 423 -8.77 -4.05 15.15
C THR A 423 -9.03 -5.54 15.27
N VAL A 424 -9.39 -6.19 14.15
CA VAL A 424 -9.30 -7.64 14.04
C VAL A 424 -7.84 -8.07 14.09
N LEU A 425 -7.57 -9.30 14.50
CA LEU A 425 -6.25 -9.92 14.53
C LEU A 425 -5.88 -10.32 13.08
N ASP A 426 -5.34 -9.36 12.35
CA ASP A 426 -4.85 -9.52 10.98
C ASP A 426 -4.00 -8.29 10.60
N GLU A 427 -2.71 -8.46 10.49
CA GLU A 427 -1.76 -7.37 10.21
C GLU A 427 -2.02 -6.71 8.86
N GLN A 428 -2.52 -7.45 7.87
CA GLN A 428 -2.91 -6.88 6.57
C GLN A 428 -4.11 -5.94 6.70
N SER A 429 -5.11 -6.31 7.51
CA SER A 429 -6.27 -5.46 7.81
C SER A 429 -5.89 -4.23 8.64
N ILE A 430 -4.94 -4.37 9.59
CA ILE A 430 -4.39 -3.26 10.36
C ILE A 430 -3.75 -2.23 9.41
N LEU A 431 -2.83 -2.67 8.56
CA LEU A 431 -2.14 -1.77 7.63
C LEU A 431 -3.08 -1.25 6.54
N GLY A 432 -4.01 -2.07 6.05
CA GLY A 432 -5.05 -1.63 5.11
C GLY A 432 -5.95 -0.54 5.71
N THR A 433 -6.28 -0.63 7.00
CA THR A 433 -6.99 0.44 7.72
C THR A 433 -6.15 1.71 7.77
N ALA A 434 -4.85 1.62 7.99
CA ALA A 434 -3.95 2.77 7.94
C ALA A 434 -3.91 3.39 6.53
N LEU A 435 -3.74 2.58 5.49
CA LEU A 435 -3.73 3.02 4.10
C LEU A 435 -5.01 3.78 3.71
N GLY A 436 -6.16 3.22 4.05
CA GLY A 436 -7.44 3.84 3.70
C GLY A 436 -7.73 5.11 4.50
N THR A 437 -7.46 5.11 5.81
CA THR A 437 -7.68 6.29 6.65
C THR A 437 -6.74 7.44 6.29
N SER A 438 -5.50 7.15 5.88
CA SER A 438 -4.56 8.19 5.43
C SER A 438 -5.04 8.93 4.18
N LEU A 439 -5.68 8.23 3.23
CA LEU A 439 -6.27 8.84 2.04
C LEU A 439 -7.40 9.82 2.37
N VAL A 440 -8.07 9.65 3.51
CA VAL A 440 -9.10 10.58 4.00
C VAL A 440 -8.49 11.82 4.68
N GLY A 441 -7.20 11.79 4.99
CA GLY A 441 -6.49 12.89 5.66
C GLY A 441 -6.11 12.63 7.11
N PHE A 442 -6.31 11.40 7.63
CA PHE A 442 -5.80 11.03 8.94
C PHE A 442 -4.27 10.83 8.95
N LEU A 443 -3.69 10.86 10.13
CA LEU A 443 -2.36 10.34 10.43
C LEU A 443 -2.53 9.04 11.22
N PRO A 444 -2.61 7.89 10.56
CA PRO A 444 -2.67 6.61 11.26
C PRO A 444 -1.30 6.25 11.86
N ILE A 445 -1.36 5.74 13.10
CA ILE A 445 -0.24 5.21 13.85
C ILE A 445 -0.60 3.77 14.26
N PRO A 446 -0.63 2.83 13.27
CA PRO A 446 -0.93 1.43 13.54
C PRO A 446 0.19 0.77 14.34
N GLU A 447 -0.15 -0.24 15.15
CA GLU A 447 0.79 -1.09 15.87
C GLU A 447 0.74 -2.52 15.33
N ILE A 448 1.89 -3.06 14.95
CA ILE A 448 2.13 -4.48 14.74
C ILE A 448 2.81 -5.01 16.00
N GLN A 449 2.25 -6.05 16.61
CA GLN A 449 2.67 -6.49 17.95
C GLN A 449 4.13 -6.92 18.03
N TYR A 450 4.65 -7.59 16.99
CA TYR A 450 6.03 -8.07 16.94
C TYR A 450 6.63 -7.95 15.54
N LEU A 451 7.92 -7.68 15.47
CA LEU A 451 8.64 -7.51 14.21
C LEU A 451 8.54 -8.75 13.29
N ALA A 452 8.53 -9.95 13.86
CA ALA A 452 8.34 -11.18 13.09
C ALA A 452 7.00 -11.22 12.34
N TYR A 453 5.96 -10.56 12.85
CA TYR A 453 4.61 -10.59 12.26
C TYR A 453 4.46 -9.61 11.10
N VAL A 454 5.35 -8.63 10.94
CA VAL A 454 5.31 -7.70 9.81
C VAL A 454 5.40 -8.42 8.47
N HIS A 455 6.05 -9.56 8.42
CA HIS A 455 6.21 -10.36 7.20
C HIS A 455 4.86 -10.83 6.64
N ASN A 456 3.86 -11.06 7.51
CA ASN A 456 2.50 -11.40 7.09
C ASN A 456 1.81 -10.26 6.33
N ALA A 457 2.22 -9.02 6.58
CA ALA A 457 1.63 -7.82 5.95
C ALA A 457 2.65 -6.98 5.17
N LEU A 458 3.81 -7.52 4.85
CA LEU A 458 4.90 -6.77 4.23
C LEU A 458 4.48 -6.11 2.92
N ASP A 459 3.62 -6.75 2.12
CA ASP A 459 3.13 -6.18 0.86
C ASP A 459 2.27 -4.93 1.08
N GLN A 460 1.58 -4.80 2.21
CA GLN A 460 0.85 -3.57 2.55
C GLN A 460 1.80 -2.38 2.77
N ILE A 461 3.05 -2.62 3.20
CA ILE A 461 4.08 -1.58 3.30
C ILE A 461 4.76 -1.39 1.94
N ARG A 462 5.28 -2.49 1.35
CA ARG A 462 6.10 -2.49 0.13
C ARG A 462 5.27 -2.19 -1.12
N GLY A 463 4.19 -2.96 -1.33
CA GLY A 463 3.38 -2.91 -2.55
C GLY A 463 2.36 -1.78 -2.54
N GLU A 464 1.73 -1.50 -1.40
CA GLU A 464 0.65 -0.53 -1.29
C GLU A 464 1.10 0.84 -0.78
N ALA A 465 1.70 0.91 0.42
CA ALA A 465 1.99 2.17 1.06
C ALA A 465 3.11 2.95 0.36
N SER A 466 4.28 2.32 0.16
CA SER A 466 5.46 3.00 -0.38
C SER A 466 5.31 3.39 -1.85
N THR A 467 4.53 2.63 -2.62
CA THR A 467 4.34 2.85 -4.06
C THR A 467 3.29 3.89 -4.40
N MET A 468 2.38 4.21 -3.48
CA MET A 468 1.24 5.09 -3.76
C MET A 468 1.67 6.43 -4.34
N ARG A 469 2.62 7.11 -3.71
CA ARG A 469 3.15 8.39 -4.20
C ARG A 469 3.82 8.25 -5.56
N PHE A 470 4.60 7.18 -5.74
CA PHE A 470 5.35 6.94 -6.98
C PHE A 470 4.41 6.68 -8.17
N PHE A 471 3.45 5.77 -8.01
CA PHE A 471 2.52 5.38 -9.08
C PHE A 471 1.29 6.29 -9.22
N SER A 472 1.13 7.28 -8.34
CA SER A 472 0.15 8.35 -8.52
C SER A 472 0.78 9.70 -8.85
N ASN A 473 2.08 9.74 -9.18
CA ASN A 473 2.82 10.98 -9.40
C ASN A 473 2.57 12.02 -8.27
N ASP A 474 2.58 11.53 -7.03
CA ASP A 474 2.34 12.27 -5.78
C ASP A 474 0.90 12.85 -5.60
N GLN A 475 -0.07 12.45 -6.45
CA GLN A 475 -1.46 12.89 -6.32
C GLN A 475 -2.19 12.21 -5.15
N TYR A 476 -1.80 10.99 -4.81
CA TYR A 476 -2.27 10.28 -3.62
C TYR A 476 -1.10 9.96 -2.69
N ARG A 477 -1.32 10.14 -1.40
CA ARG A 477 -0.31 9.94 -0.35
C ARG A 477 -0.86 9.05 0.76
N ASN A 478 0.02 8.22 1.32
CA ASN A 478 -0.29 7.32 2.44
C ASN A 478 0.58 7.66 3.67
N PRO A 479 0.44 8.86 4.28
CA PRO A 479 1.18 9.17 5.51
C PRO A 479 0.82 8.18 6.61
N MET A 480 1.82 7.56 7.26
CA MET A 480 1.60 6.69 8.41
C MET A 480 2.87 6.48 9.23
N ILE A 481 2.69 6.07 10.49
CA ILE A 481 3.78 5.63 11.37
C ILE A 481 3.44 4.23 11.84
N VAL A 482 4.03 3.21 11.24
CA VAL A 482 3.85 1.81 11.65
C VAL A 482 4.76 1.56 12.85
N ARG A 483 4.20 1.45 14.04
CA ARG A 483 4.92 1.08 15.26
C ARG A 483 5.04 -0.43 15.35
N ILE A 484 6.24 -0.91 15.62
CA ILE A 484 6.52 -2.35 15.68
C ILE A 484 7.41 -2.62 16.88
N ALA A 485 6.90 -3.38 17.84
CA ALA A 485 7.72 -3.90 18.93
C ALA A 485 8.61 -5.03 18.41
N GLY A 486 9.90 -5.00 18.72
CA GLY A 486 10.82 -5.99 18.17
C GLY A 486 12.18 -5.93 18.80
N LEU A 487 13.14 -6.46 18.04
CA LEU A 487 14.52 -6.61 18.42
C LEU A 487 14.71 -7.57 19.61
N SER A 488 15.94 -7.97 19.84
CA SER A 488 16.28 -9.04 20.78
C SER A 488 16.28 -8.62 22.25
N TYR A 489 16.78 -9.47 23.12
CA TYR A 489 17.14 -9.26 24.52
C TYR A 489 15.98 -9.06 25.50
N GLN A 490 14.73 -9.30 25.13
CA GLN A 490 13.66 -9.23 26.12
C GLN A 490 13.80 -10.32 27.21
N LYS A 491 13.39 -10.00 28.42
CA LYS A 491 13.42 -10.92 29.54
C LYS A 491 12.58 -12.17 29.23
N GLY A 492 13.18 -13.36 29.44
CA GLY A 492 12.50 -14.63 29.26
C GLY A 492 12.58 -15.22 27.86
N PHE A 493 13.11 -14.51 26.89
CA PHE A 493 13.27 -14.93 25.49
C PHE A 493 12.18 -15.88 24.99
N GLY A 494 11.10 -15.32 24.44
CA GLY A 494 9.98 -16.07 23.83
C GLY A 494 10.31 -16.77 22.51
N GLY A 495 11.59 -16.84 22.15
CA GLY A 495 12.10 -17.37 20.91
C GLY A 495 11.96 -16.40 19.74
N HIS A 496 12.26 -16.86 18.53
CA HIS A 496 12.37 -16.06 17.32
C HIS A 496 11.15 -15.13 17.08
N PHE A 497 9.94 -15.69 17.20
CA PHE A 497 8.72 -14.96 16.84
C PHE A 497 8.36 -13.81 17.80
N HIS A 498 9.03 -13.67 18.92
CA HIS A 498 8.84 -12.56 19.86
C HIS A 498 10.08 -11.69 20.01
N ASN A 499 11.21 -12.09 19.41
CA ASN A 499 12.51 -11.42 19.55
C ASN A 499 13.21 -11.20 18.20
N ASP A 500 12.49 -11.26 17.08
CA ASP A 500 13.12 -11.10 15.76
C ASP A 500 13.88 -9.78 15.67
N ASN A 501 15.08 -9.85 15.09
CA ASN A 501 16.01 -8.75 14.90
C ASN A 501 16.29 -8.47 13.42
N SER A 502 15.46 -8.96 12.49
CA SER A 502 15.65 -8.73 11.06
C SER A 502 15.08 -7.38 10.61
N VAL A 503 15.82 -6.67 9.78
CA VAL A 503 15.39 -5.38 9.21
C VAL A 503 15.57 -5.31 7.69
N ALA A 504 16.22 -6.32 7.09
CA ALA A 504 16.58 -6.34 5.69
C ALA A 504 15.39 -6.10 4.75
N ALA A 505 14.28 -6.81 4.98
CA ALA A 505 13.07 -6.70 4.15
C ALA A 505 12.43 -5.30 4.17
N LEU A 506 12.54 -4.58 5.28
CA LEU A 506 12.05 -3.21 5.41
C LEU A 506 13.01 -2.21 4.75
N ARG A 507 14.32 -2.44 4.85
CA ARG A 507 15.34 -1.56 4.26
C ARG A 507 15.36 -1.59 2.74
N ASP A 508 14.92 -2.68 2.12
CA ASP A 508 14.83 -2.81 0.66
C ASP A 508 13.70 -1.97 0.05
N ILE A 509 12.80 -1.40 0.86
CA ILE A 509 11.64 -0.67 0.37
C ILE A 509 11.98 0.80 0.12
N PRO A 510 11.94 1.29 -1.15
CA PRO A 510 12.24 2.68 -1.46
C PRO A 510 11.32 3.69 -0.76
N GLY A 511 11.90 4.75 -0.20
CA GLY A 511 11.15 5.87 0.38
C GLY A 511 10.59 5.62 1.79
N VAL A 512 10.73 4.43 2.35
CA VAL A 512 10.33 4.13 3.73
C VAL A 512 11.38 4.67 4.70
N VAL A 513 10.91 5.37 5.73
CA VAL A 513 11.75 5.81 6.87
C VAL A 513 11.75 4.70 7.93
N ILE A 514 12.93 4.33 8.43
CA ILE A 514 13.05 3.36 9.53
C ILE A 514 13.75 4.01 10.71
N ALA A 515 13.02 4.16 11.80
CA ALA A 515 13.47 4.71 13.07
C ALA A 515 13.66 3.59 14.10
N ALA A 516 14.75 3.61 14.85
CA ALA A 516 15.04 2.63 15.90
C ALA A 516 15.66 3.33 17.14
N PRO A 517 14.84 3.97 17.99
CA PRO A 517 15.33 4.70 19.15
C PRO A 517 15.87 3.76 20.21
N ALA A 518 16.89 4.20 20.94
CA ALA A 518 17.42 3.50 22.10
C ALA A 518 16.90 4.06 23.42
N ARG A 519 16.57 5.37 23.49
CA ARG A 519 16.26 6.09 24.72
C ARG A 519 14.95 6.87 24.61
N ALA A 520 14.32 7.20 25.73
CA ALA A 520 13.00 7.82 25.78
C ALA A 520 12.91 9.20 25.11
N ASP A 521 13.91 10.06 25.30
CA ASP A 521 14.00 11.38 24.68
C ASP A 521 14.15 11.28 23.15
N ASP A 522 15.01 10.37 22.67
CA ASP A 522 15.15 10.06 21.25
C ASP A 522 13.84 9.53 20.65
N ALA A 523 13.20 8.58 21.33
CA ALA A 523 11.94 7.99 20.86
C ALA A 523 10.84 9.06 20.68
N ALA A 524 10.72 9.97 21.62
CA ALA A 524 9.76 11.06 21.52
C ALA A 524 10.10 12.01 20.38
N ALA A 525 11.35 12.48 20.28
CA ALA A 525 11.81 13.37 19.23
C ALA A 525 11.64 12.74 17.84
N MET A 526 12.00 11.46 17.70
CA MET A 526 11.88 10.72 16.44
C MET A 526 10.41 10.49 16.06
N LEU A 527 9.50 10.22 17.00
CA LEU A 527 8.07 10.11 16.71
C LEU A 527 7.49 11.43 16.20
N TYR A 528 7.86 12.56 16.79
CA TYR A 528 7.45 13.87 16.28
C TYR A 528 8.03 14.15 14.89
N THR A 529 9.28 13.77 14.64
CA THR A 529 9.92 13.87 13.32
C THR A 529 9.19 12.99 12.30
N CYS A 530 8.84 11.76 12.64
CA CYS A 530 8.03 10.88 11.78
C CYS A 530 6.64 11.49 11.50
N ALA A 531 5.98 12.06 12.50
CA ALA A 531 4.68 12.71 12.34
C ALA A 531 4.77 13.93 11.40
N ALA A 532 5.79 14.76 11.57
CA ALA A 532 6.04 15.91 10.69
C ALA A 532 6.36 15.46 9.26
N ALA A 533 7.19 14.43 9.08
CA ALA A 533 7.54 13.87 7.78
C ALA A 533 6.31 13.23 7.08
N ALA A 534 5.51 12.49 7.83
CA ALA A 534 4.28 11.91 7.32
C ALA A 534 3.30 13.00 6.86
N ARG A 535 3.07 14.03 7.68
CA ARG A 535 2.15 15.13 7.34
C ARG A 535 2.63 15.99 6.18
N LYS A 536 3.91 16.38 6.17
CA LYS A 536 4.46 17.28 5.15
C LYS A 536 4.73 16.58 3.83
N ASN A 537 5.33 15.40 3.89
CA ASN A 537 5.85 14.69 2.72
C ASN A 537 5.01 13.47 2.31
N GLY A 538 3.98 13.10 3.09
CA GLY A 538 3.25 11.85 2.85
C GLY A 538 4.10 10.59 3.08
N GLN A 539 5.13 10.67 3.93
CA GLN A 539 6.05 9.56 4.14
C GLN A 539 5.44 8.43 4.96
N VAL A 540 5.86 7.22 4.62
CA VAL A 540 5.61 6.01 5.40
C VAL A 540 6.82 5.81 6.32
N CYS A 541 6.55 5.79 7.63
CA CYS A 541 7.57 5.59 8.65
C CYS A 541 7.34 4.25 9.35
N VAL A 542 8.38 3.47 9.53
CA VAL A 542 8.42 2.30 10.41
C VAL A 542 9.19 2.69 11.65
N PHE A 543 8.56 2.53 12.82
CA PHE A 543 9.13 2.90 14.11
C PHE A 543 9.34 1.63 14.92
N LEU A 544 10.59 1.15 14.94
CA LEU A 544 11.00 -0.08 15.64
C LEU A 544 11.22 0.20 17.12
N GLU A 545 10.53 -0.50 17.98
CA GLU A 545 10.57 -0.31 19.43
C GLU A 545 11.30 -1.48 20.09
N PRO A 546 12.53 -1.28 20.62
CA PRO A 546 13.28 -2.36 21.25
C PRO A 546 12.62 -2.74 22.59
N ILE A 547 12.00 -3.93 22.62
CA ILE A 547 11.20 -4.43 23.75
C ILE A 547 12.01 -4.46 25.03
N ALA A 548 13.27 -4.90 24.96
CA ALA A 548 14.15 -4.99 26.13
C ALA A 548 14.39 -3.64 26.81
N LEU A 549 14.32 -2.54 26.07
CA LEU A 549 14.57 -1.20 26.59
C LEU A 549 13.31 -0.50 27.11
N TYR A 550 12.10 -1.04 26.88
CA TYR A 550 10.86 -0.37 27.28
C TYR A 550 10.83 0.07 28.75
N HIS A 551 11.35 -0.76 29.64
CA HIS A 551 11.32 -0.53 31.09
C HIS A 551 12.72 -0.42 31.72
N THR A 552 13.78 -0.39 30.88
CA THR A 552 15.15 -0.23 31.34
C THR A 552 15.33 1.15 31.98
N ARG A 553 15.93 1.18 33.18
CA ARG A 553 16.18 2.36 34.00
C ARG A 553 17.67 2.65 34.15
N ASP A 554 18.43 1.58 34.35
CA ASP A 554 19.84 1.64 34.73
C ASP A 554 20.73 1.45 33.51
N LEU A 555 21.85 2.12 33.50
CA LEU A 555 22.85 2.00 32.42
C LEU A 555 24.06 1.16 32.85
N HIS A 556 24.69 1.53 33.95
CA HIS A 556 25.94 0.94 34.39
C HIS A 556 25.79 0.06 35.63
N GLU A 557 25.11 0.54 36.67
CA GLU A 557 24.96 -0.16 37.94
C GLU A 557 23.48 -0.25 38.33
N PRO A 558 23.08 -1.31 39.04
CA PRO A 558 21.70 -1.40 39.56
C PRO A 558 21.33 -0.18 40.39
N GLY A 559 20.27 0.53 40.03
CA GLY A 559 19.76 1.70 40.73
C GLY A 559 20.38 3.04 40.32
N ASP A 560 21.26 3.07 39.31
CA ASP A 560 21.89 4.33 38.85
C ASP A 560 20.93 5.24 38.06
N ASN A 561 19.80 4.70 37.58
CA ASN A 561 18.83 5.36 36.72
C ASN A 561 19.46 6.08 35.49
N GLY A 562 20.64 5.65 35.07
CA GLY A 562 21.44 6.31 34.04
C GLY A 562 20.83 6.25 32.66
N TRP A 563 19.84 5.37 32.42
CA TRP A 563 19.16 5.26 31.14
C TRP A 563 17.83 6.03 31.07
N LEU A 564 17.36 6.59 32.20
CA LEU A 564 16.14 7.41 32.18
C LEU A 564 16.38 8.72 31.45
N ALA A 565 15.41 9.13 30.64
CA ALA A 565 15.41 10.49 30.09
C ALA A 565 14.99 11.51 31.14
N SER A 566 15.56 12.71 31.03
CA SER A 566 15.19 13.88 31.86
C SER A 566 14.63 15.00 30.99
N SER A 567 13.54 15.58 31.41
CA SER A 567 12.91 16.72 30.73
C SER A 567 13.78 17.99 30.67
N SER A 568 14.85 18.04 31.44
CA SER A 568 15.78 19.17 31.46
C SER A 568 16.81 19.18 30.34
N GLN A 569 16.92 18.08 29.59
CA GLN A 569 17.85 17.94 28.46
C GLN A 569 17.05 17.72 27.16
N PRO A 570 16.69 18.81 26.47
CA PRO A 570 16.02 18.72 25.22
C PRO A 570 16.92 18.06 24.14
N GLU A 571 16.37 17.10 23.42
CA GLU A 571 17.03 16.46 22.29
C GLU A 571 16.17 16.64 21.03
N SER A 572 16.79 16.97 19.92
CA SER A 572 16.16 16.94 18.62
C SER A 572 16.67 15.73 17.85
N ALA A 573 15.81 15.11 17.07
CA ALA A 573 16.18 13.98 16.21
C ALA A 573 15.79 14.25 14.75
N PRO A 574 16.49 15.16 14.06
CA PRO A 574 16.27 15.38 12.64
C PRO A 574 16.48 14.11 11.84
N LEU A 575 15.68 13.94 10.79
CA LEU A 575 15.76 12.76 9.93
C LEU A 575 17.18 12.60 9.35
N GLY A 576 17.75 11.39 9.47
CA GLY A 576 19.09 11.08 8.99
C GLY A 576 20.22 11.74 9.80
N ARG A 577 19.99 12.09 11.09
CA ARG A 577 21.03 12.57 12.02
C ARG A 577 21.22 11.59 13.17
N ALA A 578 22.49 11.25 13.43
CA ALA A 578 22.89 10.40 14.54
C ALA A 578 22.95 11.17 15.86
N ARG A 579 23.06 10.43 16.98
CA ARG A 579 23.40 10.98 18.31
C ARG A 579 24.77 10.51 18.74
N LEU A 580 25.59 11.44 19.19
CA LEU A 580 26.90 11.13 19.76
C LEU A 580 26.83 11.06 21.27
N TYR A 581 27.43 10.02 21.86
CA TYR A 581 27.68 9.87 23.27
C TYR A 581 29.20 9.84 23.52
N GLY A 582 29.67 10.67 24.45
CA GLY A 582 31.09 10.80 24.75
C GLY A 582 31.89 11.61 23.74
N SER A 583 33.16 11.84 24.06
CA SER A 583 34.10 12.63 23.24
C SER A 583 35.40 11.91 22.99
N GLY A 584 35.46 10.58 23.22
CA GLY A 584 36.66 9.76 23.02
C GLY A 584 37.22 9.88 21.61
N THR A 585 38.54 9.78 21.46
CA THR A 585 39.25 10.02 20.21
C THR A 585 39.89 8.78 19.60
N ASP A 586 39.89 7.65 20.32
CA ASP A 586 40.59 6.44 19.91
C ASP A 586 39.76 5.52 19.03
N LEU A 587 38.43 5.50 19.25
CA LEU A 587 37.51 4.58 18.61
C LEU A 587 36.10 5.15 18.53
N THR A 588 35.46 5.03 17.38
CA THR A 588 34.00 5.23 17.24
C THR A 588 33.28 3.88 17.21
N ILE A 589 32.41 3.62 18.20
CA ILE A 589 31.51 2.46 18.19
C ILE A 589 30.17 2.94 17.62
N VAL A 590 29.78 2.40 16.46
CA VAL A 590 28.51 2.71 15.78
C VAL A 590 27.50 1.66 16.15
N SER A 591 26.31 2.06 16.62
CA SER A 591 25.27 1.12 16.99
C SER A 591 23.87 1.75 16.89
N PHE A 592 22.85 1.02 17.28
CA PHE A 592 21.44 1.47 17.38
C PHE A 592 20.69 0.61 18.39
N ALA A 593 19.52 1.06 18.82
CA ALA A 593 18.59 0.35 19.71
C ALA A 593 19.30 -0.32 20.90
N ASN A 594 19.20 -1.66 21.08
CA ASN A 594 19.81 -2.37 22.22
C ASN A 594 21.33 -2.28 22.25
N GLY A 595 21.97 -2.19 21.09
CA GLY A 595 23.43 -2.08 20.99
C GLY A 595 23.99 -0.77 21.55
N VAL A 596 23.17 0.28 21.69
CA VAL A 596 23.64 1.58 22.23
C VAL A 596 24.00 1.49 23.72
N PRO A 597 23.11 1.08 24.64
CA PRO A 597 23.51 0.93 26.05
C PRO A 597 24.59 -0.13 26.25
N MET A 598 24.60 -1.21 25.45
CA MET A 598 25.69 -2.21 25.47
C MET A 598 27.03 -1.55 25.12
N SER A 599 27.07 -0.76 24.05
CA SER A 599 28.28 -0.04 23.62
C SER A 599 28.75 0.99 24.63
N LEU A 600 27.85 1.67 25.32
CA LEU A 600 28.19 2.62 26.39
C LEU A 600 28.82 1.93 27.60
N ARG A 601 28.31 0.77 28.00
CA ARG A 601 28.93 -0.05 29.08
C ARG A 601 30.33 -0.53 28.67
N VAL A 602 30.48 -0.95 27.42
CA VAL A 602 31.79 -1.33 26.87
C VAL A 602 32.75 -0.13 26.82
N ALA A 603 32.29 1.04 26.34
CA ALA A 603 33.12 2.26 26.33
C ALA A 603 33.66 2.62 27.72
N ARG A 604 32.84 2.47 28.77
CA ARG A 604 33.29 2.64 30.16
C ARG A 604 34.39 1.64 30.57
N ARG A 605 34.25 0.37 30.16
CA ARG A 605 35.29 -0.66 30.42
C ARG A 605 36.58 -0.42 29.65
N LEU A 606 36.47 0.08 28.41
CA LEU A 606 37.64 0.46 27.60
C LEU A 606 38.39 1.67 28.20
N SER A 607 37.66 2.68 28.68
CA SER A 607 38.26 3.86 29.36
C SER A 607 39.07 3.44 30.58
N ALA A 608 38.64 2.45 31.35
CA ALA A 608 39.41 1.90 32.47
C ALA A 608 40.72 1.20 32.00
N GLN A 609 40.84 0.90 30.73
CA GLN A 609 42.05 0.33 30.09
C GLN A 609 42.82 1.36 29.27
N GLY A 610 42.47 2.67 29.37
CA GLY A 610 43.14 3.78 28.69
C GLY A 610 42.73 3.96 27.24
N ILE A 611 41.57 3.38 26.79
CA ILE A 611 41.06 3.55 25.44
C ILE A 611 39.76 4.41 25.51
N GLU A 612 39.87 5.62 24.95
CA GLU A 612 38.75 6.58 24.97
C GLU A 612 37.87 6.41 23.72
N ALA A 613 36.77 5.65 23.89
CA ALA A 613 35.78 5.41 22.85
C ALA A 613 34.61 6.40 22.93
N ARG A 614 34.05 6.73 21.75
CA ARG A 614 32.75 7.39 21.63
C ARG A 614 31.71 6.44 21.04
N VAL A 615 30.44 6.64 21.35
CA VAL A 615 29.36 5.83 20.80
C VAL A 615 28.47 6.70 19.92
N LEU A 616 28.29 6.27 18.67
CA LEU A 616 27.43 6.91 17.66
C LEU A 616 26.17 6.09 17.49
N ASP A 617 25.06 6.59 18.04
CA ASP A 617 23.72 6.00 17.85
C ASP A 617 23.15 6.46 16.52
N LEU A 618 22.90 5.51 15.62
CA LEU A 618 22.34 5.79 14.30
C LEU A 618 20.96 6.42 14.36
N ARG A 619 20.10 6.03 15.30
CA ARG A 619 18.69 6.42 15.39
C ARG A 619 17.88 6.02 14.16
N TRP A 620 18.37 6.34 12.96
CA TRP A 620 17.70 6.12 11.67
C TRP A 620 18.45 5.04 10.89
N LEU A 621 17.73 3.96 10.56
CA LEU A 621 18.24 2.85 9.75
C LEU A 621 17.98 3.07 8.25
N ALA A 622 16.99 3.92 7.94
CA ALA A 622 16.72 4.49 6.63
C ALA A 622 16.03 5.86 6.80
N PRO A 623 16.59 6.97 6.25
CA PRO A 623 17.94 7.06 5.69
C PRO A 623 19.03 6.99 6.76
N LEU A 624 20.16 6.38 6.45
CA LEU A 624 21.32 6.38 7.35
C LEU A 624 21.87 7.79 7.55
N PRO A 625 22.42 8.12 8.73
CA PRO A 625 23.07 9.40 9.02
C PRO A 625 24.50 9.46 8.43
N VAL A 626 24.63 9.34 7.12
CA VAL A 626 25.90 9.17 6.40
C VAL A 626 26.90 10.29 6.71
N LYS A 627 26.41 11.54 6.80
CA LYS A 627 27.31 12.69 7.11
C LYS A 627 27.93 12.56 8.49
N ASP A 628 27.14 12.18 9.49
CA ASP A 628 27.61 12.01 10.87
C ASP A 628 28.56 10.79 10.96
N LEU A 629 28.21 9.69 10.28
CA LEU A 629 29.06 8.51 10.19
C LEU A 629 30.47 8.84 9.66
N ILE A 630 30.55 9.52 8.52
CA ILE A 630 31.82 9.88 7.90
C ILE A 630 32.62 10.84 8.79
N ALA A 631 31.95 11.85 9.38
CA ALA A 631 32.62 12.83 10.25
C ALA A 631 33.27 12.15 11.45
N HIS A 632 32.51 11.36 12.23
CA HIS A 632 33.00 10.72 13.44
C HIS A 632 34.01 9.57 13.15
N ALA A 633 33.81 8.88 12.02
CA ALA A 633 34.78 7.87 11.57
C ALA A 633 36.19 8.50 11.28
N ASN A 634 36.22 9.65 10.60
CA ASN A 634 37.45 10.34 10.28
C ASN A 634 38.12 10.95 11.52
N GLU A 635 37.37 11.38 12.53
CA GLU A 635 37.92 11.93 13.78
C GLU A 635 38.70 10.90 14.57
N THR A 636 38.27 9.64 14.61
CA THR A 636 38.92 8.59 15.41
C THR A 636 39.82 7.69 14.59
N GLY A 637 39.65 7.65 13.26
CA GLY A 637 40.37 6.75 12.37
C GLY A 637 40.10 5.25 12.58
N ARG A 638 39.27 4.89 13.55
CA ARG A 638 38.90 3.50 13.86
C ARG A 638 37.39 3.43 14.09
N VAL A 639 36.72 2.48 13.43
CA VAL A 639 35.26 2.29 13.55
C VAL A 639 34.93 0.84 13.82
N LEU A 640 34.21 0.59 14.91
CA LEU A 640 33.59 -0.67 15.22
C LEU A 640 32.07 -0.55 15.05
N VAL A 641 31.46 -1.35 14.17
CA VAL A 641 29.99 -1.42 14.06
C VAL A 641 29.48 -2.58 14.92
N ALA A 642 28.76 -2.24 15.99
CA ALA A 642 28.08 -3.17 16.88
C ALA A 642 26.61 -3.30 16.44
N ASP A 643 26.31 -4.33 15.69
CA ASP A 643 25.03 -4.52 15.00
C ASP A 643 24.25 -5.69 15.62
N GLU A 644 23.14 -5.41 16.28
CA GLU A 644 22.30 -6.45 16.88
C GLU A 644 21.53 -7.28 15.86
N THR A 645 21.49 -6.89 14.58
CA THR A 645 20.86 -7.70 13.52
C THR A 645 21.80 -8.83 13.07
N ARG A 646 21.28 -9.70 12.22
CA ARG A 646 22.06 -10.79 11.65
C ARG A 646 23.23 -10.26 10.82
N ARG A 647 24.25 -11.10 10.66
CA ARG A 647 25.46 -10.78 9.90
C ARG A 647 25.15 -10.47 8.44
N THR A 648 24.24 -11.25 7.83
CA THR A 648 23.82 -11.10 6.43
C THR A 648 22.58 -10.21 6.35
N GLY A 649 22.60 -9.20 5.49
CA GLY A 649 21.52 -8.24 5.33
C GLY A 649 21.36 -7.25 6.47
N GLY A 650 22.28 -7.25 7.44
CA GLY A 650 22.26 -6.37 8.61
C GLY A 650 22.55 -4.91 8.28
N ILE A 651 22.45 -4.07 9.31
CA ILE A 651 22.72 -2.62 9.21
C ILE A 651 24.19 -2.35 8.98
N SER A 652 25.07 -3.19 9.56
CA SER A 652 26.53 -3.04 9.41
C SER A 652 26.99 -3.07 7.96
N GLU A 653 26.35 -3.81 7.07
CA GLU A 653 26.68 -3.81 5.64
C GLU A 653 26.46 -2.44 5.00
N ALA A 654 25.31 -1.80 5.30
CA ALA A 654 25.04 -0.47 4.78
C ALA A 654 25.95 0.60 5.39
N VAL A 655 26.31 0.48 6.68
CA VAL A 655 27.27 1.39 7.34
C VAL A 655 28.66 1.25 6.68
N PHE A 656 29.10 0.03 6.43
CA PHE A 656 30.38 -0.23 5.74
C PHE A 656 30.38 0.38 4.34
N THR A 657 29.35 0.12 3.56
CA THR A 657 29.21 0.69 2.21
C THR A 657 29.22 2.22 2.26
N ALA A 658 28.44 2.83 3.15
CA ALA A 658 28.38 4.29 3.29
C ALA A 658 29.76 4.91 3.65
N LEU A 659 30.51 4.26 4.53
CA LEU A 659 31.86 4.71 4.90
C LEU A 659 32.86 4.59 3.73
N LEU A 660 32.83 3.46 3.02
CA LEU A 660 33.70 3.22 1.87
C LEU A 660 33.41 4.18 0.72
N ASP A 661 32.14 4.36 0.37
CA ASP A 661 31.68 5.31 -0.65
C ASP A 661 32.00 6.76 -0.25
N GLY A 662 31.94 7.07 1.06
CA GLY A 662 32.34 8.35 1.63
C GLY A 662 33.85 8.58 1.71
N GLY A 663 34.63 7.64 1.23
CA GLY A 663 36.10 7.77 1.15
C GLY A 663 36.85 7.45 2.45
N TYR A 664 36.18 6.87 3.44
CA TYR A 664 36.87 6.44 4.68
C TYR A 664 37.96 5.40 4.40
N ARG A 665 39.15 5.55 5.02
CA ARG A 665 40.30 4.68 4.83
C ARG A 665 40.91 4.16 6.13
N GLY A 666 40.29 4.46 7.27
CA GLY A 666 40.73 3.99 8.58
C GLY A 666 40.39 2.52 8.84
N ALA A 667 40.73 2.05 10.02
CA ALA A 667 40.39 0.69 10.44
C ALA A 667 38.89 0.49 10.65
N LEU A 668 38.36 -0.59 10.09
CA LEU A 668 36.89 -0.85 10.09
C LEU A 668 36.63 -2.30 10.45
N ARG A 669 35.79 -2.52 11.47
CA ARG A 669 35.38 -3.85 11.93
C ARG A 669 33.92 -3.87 12.27
N ARG A 670 33.27 -5.03 12.19
CA ARG A 670 31.91 -5.24 12.68
C ARG A 670 31.82 -6.47 13.59
N VAL A 671 30.92 -6.41 14.54
CA VAL A 671 30.44 -7.52 15.34
C VAL A 671 28.92 -7.54 15.27
N THR A 672 28.34 -8.72 15.08
CA THR A 672 26.91 -8.88 14.75
C THR A 672 26.33 -10.05 15.54
N SER A 673 25.00 -10.20 15.54
CA SER A 673 24.39 -11.49 15.83
C SER A 673 24.71 -12.49 14.70
N GLU A 674 24.57 -13.78 15.01
CA GLU A 674 24.79 -14.85 14.05
C GLU A 674 23.64 -14.96 13.03
N ASP A 675 23.91 -15.54 11.86
CA ASP A 675 22.88 -15.84 10.85
C ASP A 675 22.02 -17.03 11.31
N CYS A 676 21.25 -16.81 12.34
CA CYS A 676 20.46 -17.83 13.04
C CYS A 676 19.09 -17.31 13.47
N PHE A 677 18.13 -18.22 13.63
CA PHE A 677 16.90 -17.93 14.37
C PHE A 677 17.19 -17.85 15.86
N ILE A 678 16.50 -16.97 16.57
CA ILE A 678 16.72 -16.76 18.00
C ILE A 678 16.03 -17.90 18.79
N PRO A 679 16.80 -18.74 19.53
CA PRO A 679 16.24 -19.85 20.30
C PRO A 679 15.56 -19.35 21.58
N LEU A 680 14.83 -20.27 22.24
CA LEU A 680 14.23 -20.02 23.55
C LEU A 680 15.27 -19.91 24.67
N GLY A 681 14.98 -19.06 25.64
CA GLY A 681 15.70 -18.96 26.89
C GLY A 681 17.19 -18.59 26.74
N PRO A 682 18.06 -19.05 27.66
CA PRO A 682 19.48 -18.65 27.71
C PRO A 682 20.28 -19.01 26.45
N ALA A 683 19.83 -20.01 25.66
CA ALA A 683 20.49 -20.37 24.42
C ALA A 683 20.57 -19.21 23.42
N ALA A 684 19.66 -18.23 23.49
CA ALA A 684 19.68 -17.04 22.68
C ALA A 684 20.98 -16.22 22.83
N ASN A 685 21.57 -16.21 24.04
CA ASN A 685 22.81 -15.47 24.32
C ASN A 685 24.02 -15.94 23.52
N HIS A 686 24.00 -17.18 22.98
CA HIS A 686 25.08 -17.73 22.17
C HIS A 686 25.05 -17.29 20.70
N VAL A 687 23.93 -16.73 20.22
CA VAL A 687 23.75 -16.32 18.83
C VAL A 687 23.50 -14.82 18.68
N LEU A 688 23.29 -14.12 19.77
CA LEU A 688 23.08 -12.67 19.79
C LEU A 688 24.38 -11.91 20.03
N LEU A 689 24.44 -10.66 19.55
CA LEU A 689 25.50 -9.71 19.87
C LEU A 689 25.69 -9.64 21.39
N SER A 690 26.91 -9.67 21.90
CA SER A 690 27.23 -9.56 23.32
C SER A 690 28.19 -8.42 23.60
N GLU A 691 28.16 -7.91 24.83
CA GLU A 691 29.13 -6.89 25.28
C GLU A 691 30.56 -7.38 25.23
N ASP A 692 30.80 -8.65 25.58
CA ASP A 692 32.12 -9.26 25.52
C ASP A 692 32.66 -9.34 24.07
N ALA A 693 31.78 -9.63 23.11
CA ALA A 693 32.13 -9.61 21.70
C ALA A 693 32.46 -8.18 21.20
N ILE A 694 31.68 -7.17 21.65
CA ILE A 694 31.95 -5.76 21.34
C ILE A 694 33.30 -5.33 21.93
N GLU A 695 33.56 -5.64 23.21
CA GLU A 695 34.81 -5.29 23.91
C GLU A 695 36.03 -5.92 23.26
N LYS A 696 35.97 -7.24 23.01
CA LYS A 696 37.02 -7.95 22.31
C LYS A 696 37.31 -7.35 20.94
N ALA A 697 36.31 -7.09 20.16
CA ALA A 697 36.48 -6.49 18.83
C ALA A 697 37.07 -5.07 18.88
N ALA A 698 36.72 -4.29 19.91
CA ALA A 698 37.25 -2.96 20.15
C ALA A 698 38.74 -3.02 20.50
N LEU A 699 39.14 -3.91 21.43
CA LEU A 699 40.53 -4.14 21.82
C LEU A 699 41.38 -4.57 20.61
N ASP A 700 40.93 -5.58 19.87
CA ASP A 700 41.62 -6.06 18.66
C ASP A 700 41.81 -4.92 17.63
N LEU A 701 40.87 -3.97 17.53
CA LEU A 701 40.91 -2.86 16.57
C LEU A 701 41.84 -1.72 17.03
N THR A 702 42.06 -1.57 18.33
CA THR A 702 42.95 -0.51 18.88
C THR A 702 44.41 -0.93 18.97
N VAL A 703 44.69 -2.22 19.00
CA VAL A 703 46.05 -2.76 19.01
C VAL A 703 46.65 -2.95 17.58
N SER A 704 45.78 -3.09 16.60
CA SER A 704 46.11 -3.19 15.18
C SER A 704 46.30 -1.81 14.54
#